data_cdc18daf542db3434c245939aa8729ef
#
_entry.id   cdc18daf542db3434c245939aa8729ef
#
_cell.length_a   1.000
_cell.length_b   1.000
_cell.length_c   1.000
_cell.angle_alpha   90.00
_cell.angle_beta   90.00
_cell.angle_gamma   90.00
#
_symmetry.space_group_name_H-M   'P 1'
#
loop_
_entity.id
_entity.type
_entity.pdbx_description
1 polymer ?
#
loop_
_entity_poly.entity_id
_entity_poly.type
_entity_poly.pdbx_seq_one_letter_code
_entity_poly.pdbx_strand_id
1 'polypeptide(L)'
;MAQDVLTDLNKVRNIGIMAHIDAGKTTTTERILFYTGVNHKIGETHDGASTTDWMEQEKERGITITSAAVTCFWNKNQINIIDTPGHVDFTVEVERSLRVLDGAVAVFDAKEGVEPQSETVWRQADKYVVPRICFVNKMDKLGADFYFTVDTIVSRLGAKPLVMQLPIGSESDFVGVVDLVEMRALVWPGDAKGDVTMGAKYEVQEIPADLQEKAEEYRNRLLETVAETDDALLEKFFGGEEITIPEIKAAIRKLTVNNEIYPVLCGSAFKNRGVQPMLDAVIDYLPSPLDVPAIEAHNPRDEEQVILRHADATEPFSALAFKVAVHPFFGRLTYVRVYSGRVDSGAGVVNSTKGKKERIGKIFQMHANKENPVDFVTAGNIYAVIGLKDTTTGDTLSDPDHQVVLESMTFPEPVIEVAIEPKTKADQEKLGTAIQKLAEEDPTFRTEQNQETGQTVIKGMGELHLDILVDRMKREFNVEANVGKPQVAYRETLRRTVEKYDYTHKKQTGGSGQFAKVQITLEPLEVTPETSYEFVNAVTGGRVPREYIPSVDAGIQDAMQVGVLAGFPTVGVKAILVDGASHDVDSSEMAFKIAGSMAYKEAARKANPVLLEPLMAVEVRTPEEYMGDVIGDLNSRRGQIQSMEDASGVKVVRANVPLSEMFGYIGDLRSKTSGRAVYSMQFDSYAEVPKAVADEIVQKSKGE
;
A
#
# COMPACT_ATOMS: atom_id res chain seq x y z
N MET A 1 19.53 29.97 3.82
CA MET A 1 20.36 29.50 2.69
C MET A 1 19.83 28.13 2.32
N ALA A 2 19.53 27.90 1.04
CA ALA A 2 19.14 26.56 0.58
C ALA A 2 20.33 25.62 0.82
N GLN A 3 20.07 24.44 1.39
CA GLN A 3 21.11 23.43 1.50
C GLN A 3 21.40 22.85 0.11
N ASP A 4 22.66 22.54 -0.15
CA ASP A 4 23.05 21.88 -1.38
C ASP A 4 22.38 20.51 -1.48
N VAL A 5 21.66 20.28 -2.56
CA VAL A 5 21.08 18.98 -2.87
C VAL A 5 22.20 18.01 -3.21
N LEU A 6 22.22 16.84 -2.57
CA LEU A 6 23.20 15.81 -2.90
C LEU A 6 22.97 15.30 -4.33
N THR A 7 23.95 15.48 -5.21
CA THR A 7 23.87 15.13 -6.63
C THR A 7 24.49 13.77 -6.94
N ASP A 8 25.33 13.23 -6.07
CA ASP A 8 25.90 11.89 -6.21
C ASP A 8 24.87 10.84 -5.82
N LEU A 9 24.16 10.29 -6.80
CA LEU A 9 23.07 9.33 -6.59
C LEU A 9 23.52 8.00 -5.99
N ASN A 10 24.81 7.65 -6.08
CA ASN A 10 25.33 6.47 -5.36
C ASN A 10 25.21 6.60 -3.85
N LYS A 11 25.12 7.81 -3.35
CA LYS A 11 25.00 8.13 -1.92
C LYS A 11 23.56 8.42 -1.47
N VAL A 12 22.58 8.18 -2.34
CA VAL A 12 21.15 8.35 -2.02
C VAL A 12 20.52 6.99 -1.78
N ARG A 13 19.67 6.89 -0.76
CA ARG A 13 18.82 5.75 -0.47
C ARG A 13 17.40 6.22 -0.27
N ASN A 14 16.47 5.70 -1.06
CA ASN A 14 15.04 5.94 -0.91
C ASN A 14 14.42 4.68 -0.32
N ILE A 15 14.16 4.68 0.96
CA ILE A 15 13.73 3.49 1.69
C ILE A 15 12.39 3.68 2.38
N GLY A 16 11.67 2.57 2.54
CA GLY A 16 10.50 2.48 3.40
C GLY A 16 10.78 1.61 4.61
N ILE A 17 10.03 1.85 5.68
CA ILE A 17 10.02 0.98 6.85
C ILE A 17 8.69 0.28 6.89
N MET A 18 8.70 -1.04 6.75
CA MET A 18 7.53 -1.91 6.70
C MET A 18 7.48 -2.74 7.98
N ALA A 19 6.32 -2.85 8.59
CA ALA A 19 6.15 -3.67 9.77
C ALA A 19 4.70 -4.00 10.02
N HIS A 20 4.46 -5.08 10.78
CA HIS A 20 3.18 -5.31 11.44
C HIS A 20 2.91 -4.23 12.50
N ILE A 21 1.64 -4.03 12.87
CA ILE A 21 1.25 -3.19 14.01
C ILE A 21 2.03 -3.66 15.25
N ASP A 22 2.51 -2.70 16.03
CA ASP A 22 3.28 -2.96 17.26
C ASP A 22 4.62 -3.71 17.08
N ALA A 23 5.10 -4.02 15.87
CA ALA A 23 6.45 -4.58 15.69
C ALA A 23 7.59 -3.59 16.01
N GLY A 24 7.25 -2.33 16.26
CA GLY A 24 8.21 -1.28 16.63
C GLY A 24 8.68 -0.42 15.47
N LYS A 25 7.87 -0.29 14.43
CA LYS A 25 8.15 0.54 13.25
C LYS A 25 8.47 1.98 13.63
N THR A 26 7.54 2.67 14.29
CA THR A 26 7.70 4.08 14.69
C THR A 26 8.87 4.26 15.64
N THR A 27 9.06 3.34 16.60
CA THR A 27 10.22 3.37 17.50
C THR A 27 11.54 3.26 16.72
N THR A 28 11.59 2.37 15.72
CA THR A 28 12.79 2.21 14.88
C THR A 28 13.06 3.49 14.08
N THR A 29 12.04 4.07 13.46
CA THR A 29 12.13 5.34 12.71
C THR A 29 12.62 6.47 13.62
N GLU A 30 12.07 6.64 14.79
CA GLU A 30 12.48 7.67 15.76
C GLU A 30 13.96 7.49 16.19
N ARG A 31 14.43 6.26 16.36
CA ARG A 31 15.85 5.99 16.66
C ARG A 31 16.76 6.34 15.48
N ILE A 32 16.33 6.05 14.26
CA ILE A 32 17.07 6.47 13.05
C ILE A 32 17.19 8.00 13.03
N LEU A 33 16.10 8.72 13.25
CA LEU A 33 16.10 10.18 13.25
C LEU A 33 16.95 10.77 14.37
N PHE A 34 17.00 10.12 15.52
CA PHE A 34 17.87 10.51 16.62
C PHE A 34 19.37 10.31 16.29
N TYR A 35 19.77 9.13 15.83
CA TYR A 35 21.18 8.85 15.51
C TYR A 35 21.70 9.61 14.31
N THR A 36 20.85 9.99 13.39
CA THR A 36 21.19 10.85 12.26
C THR A 36 21.18 12.35 12.59
N GLY A 37 20.87 12.70 13.84
CA GLY A 37 20.90 14.09 14.34
C GLY A 37 19.73 14.97 13.88
N VAL A 38 18.70 14.37 13.28
CA VAL A 38 17.47 15.09 12.89
C VAL A 38 16.68 15.48 14.13
N ASN A 39 16.55 14.56 15.09
CA ASN A 39 15.93 14.79 16.39
C ASN A 39 16.98 14.95 17.49
N HIS A 40 16.76 15.92 18.37
CA HIS A 40 17.63 16.15 19.54
C HIS A 40 17.17 15.37 20.78
N LYS A 41 15.96 14.82 20.76
CA LYS A 41 15.39 13.98 21.80
C LYS A 41 14.76 12.76 21.16
N ILE A 42 14.80 11.64 21.84
CA ILE A 42 14.09 10.43 21.45
C ILE A 42 12.60 10.65 21.70
N GLY A 43 11.79 10.56 20.64
CA GLY A 43 10.33 10.53 20.74
C GLY A 43 9.86 9.13 21.14
N GLU A 44 9.06 9.02 22.19
CA GLU A 44 8.40 7.77 22.57
C GLU A 44 6.95 7.78 22.08
N THR A 45 6.55 6.70 21.42
CA THR A 45 5.19 6.54 20.87
C THR A 45 4.12 6.55 21.97
N HIS A 46 4.42 5.94 23.11
CA HIS A 46 3.50 5.90 24.25
C HIS A 46 3.27 7.27 24.91
N ASP A 47 4.18 8.19 24.76
CA ASP A 47 4.06 9.56 25.28
C ASP A 47 3.50 10.55 24.26
N GLY A 48 3.12 10.07 23.06
CA GLY A 48 2.63 10.93 21.96
C GLY A 48 3.66 11.91 21.42
N ALA A 49 4.95 11.64 21.64
CA ALA A 49 6.07 12.50 21.30
C ALA A 49 6.77 12.13 19.98
N SER A 50 6.19 11.19 19.20
CA SER A 50 6.72 10.78 17.91
C SER A 50 6.72 11.94 16.91
N THR A 51 7.81 12.06 16.15
CA THR A 51 8.00 13.09 15.12
C THR A 51 7.31 12.71 13.81
N THR A 52 7.22 11.44 13.51
CA THR A 52 6.61 10.92 12.28
C THR A 52 5.09 10.84 12.37
N ASP A 53 4.56 10.56 13.56
CA ASP A 53 3.12 10.54 13.82
C ASP A 53 2.66 11.96 14.21
N TRP A 54 2.30 12.76 13.23
CA TRP A 54 1.96 14.19 13.44
C TRP A 54 0.48 14.44 13.71
N MET A 55 -0.40 13.50 13.29
CA MET A 55 -1.83 13.61 13.54
C MET A 55 -2.16 13.28 15.00
N GLU A 56 -3.16 13.97 15.56
CA GLU A 56 -3.63 13.65 16.92
C GLU A 56 -4.14 12.22 17.03
N GLN A 57 -4.83 11.72 16.01
CA GLN A 57 -5.34 10.35 15.96
C GLN A 57 -4.21 9.31 15.96
N GLU A 58 -3.09 9.59 15.28
CA GLU A 58 -1.90 8.72 15.32
C GLU A 58 -1.35 8.60 16.73
N LYS A 59 -1.22 9.73 17.42
CA LYS A 59 -0.72 9.79 18.79
C LYS A 59 -1.67 9.16 19.81
N GLU A 60 -2.97 9.41 19.69
CA GLU A 60 -4.00 8.85 20.58
C GLU A 60 -4.13 7.32 20.43
N ARG A 61 -4.01 6.82 19.20
CA ARG A 61 -4.19 5.39 18.88
C ARG A 61 -2.88 4.60 18.86
N GLY A 62 -1.74 5.27 18.83
CA GLY A 62 -0.42 4.65 18.75
C GLY A 62 -0.13 3.95 17.43
N ILE A 63 -0.79 4.36 16.34
CA ILE A 63 -0.65 3.78 15.00
C ILE A 63 -0.32 4.86 13.97
N THR A 64 0.51 4.53 12.99
CA THR A 64 0.73 5.38 11.82
C THR A 64 -0.43 5.24 10.85
N ILE A 65 -1.06 6.35 10.50
CA ILE A 65 -2.22 6.42 9.60
C ILE A 65 -1.76 6.90 8.21
N THR A 66 -0.95 7.96 8.19
CA THR A 66 -0.44 8.54 6.95
C THR A 66 1.07 8.36 6.86
N SER A 67 1.56 8.06 5.65
CA SER A 67 3.00 7.98 5.41
C SER A 67 3.65 9.36 5.60
N ALA A 68 4.75 9.41 6.34
CA ALA A 68 5.61 10.58 6.47
C ALA A 68 6.89 10.39 5.67
N ALA A 69 7.31 11.42 4.93
CA ALA A 69 8.58 11.40 4.20
C ALA A 69 9.59 12.28 4.93
N VAL A 70 10.73 11.71 5.30
CA VAL A 70 11.78 12.40 6.06
C VAL A 70 13.14 12.15 5.42
N THR A 71 13.93 13.20 5.28
CA THR A 71 15.32 13.10 4.81
C THR A 71 16.28 13.17 5.99
N CYS A 72 17.24 12.27 6.05
CA CYS A 72 18.31 12.27 7.03
C CYS A 72 19.65 11.88 6.37
N PHE A 73 20.76 12.01 7.14
CA PHE A 73 22.09 11.71 6.64
C PHE A 73 22.82 10.76 7.58
N TRP A 74 23.47 9.75 6.99
CA TRP A 74 24.30 8.78 7.72
C TRP A 74 25.56 8.48 6.92
N ASN A 75 26.73 8.60 7.56
CA ASN A 75 28.03 8.35 6.93
C ASN A 75 28.19 9.02 5.55
N LYS A 76 27.83 10.30 5.45
CA LYS A 76 27.82 11.11 4.20
C LYS A 76 26.87 10.62 3.10
N ASN A 77 25.94 9.73 3.42
CA ASN A 77 24.88 9.32 2.52
C ASN A 77 23.58 9.99 2.93
N GLN A 78 22.75 10.29 1.94
CA GLN A 78 21.40 10.79 2.15
C GLN A 78 20.42 9.63 2.17
N ILE A 79 19.59 9.56 3.19
CA ILE A 79 18.54 8.57 3.32
C ILE A 79 17.20 9.29 3.34
N ASN A 80 16.37 9.03 2.36
CA ASN A 80 14.97 9.46 2.35
C ASN A 80 14.14 8.30 2.88
N ILE A 81 13.46 8.51 3.99
CA ILE A 81 12.65 7.49 4.65
C ILE A 81 11.19 7.83 4.41
N ILE A 82 10.42 6.87 3.92
CA ILE A 82 8.97 6.92 3.92
C ILE A 82 8.48 5.95 4.99
N ASP A 83 7.90 6.50 6.05
CA ASP A 83 7.27 5.71 7.11
C ASP A 83 5.88 5.29 6.66
N THR A 84 5.67 3.99 6.48
CA THR A 84 4.41 3.44 5.95
C THR A 84 3.48 2.99 7.07
N PRO A 85 2.15 3.15 6.93
CA PRO A 85 1.20 2.59 7.88
C PRO A 85 1.36 1.08 8.04
N GLY A 86 1.10 0.57 9.23
CA GLY A 86 1.12 -0.88 9.52
C GLY A 86 -0.27 -1.53 9.52
N HIS A 87 -1.34 -0.76 9.42
CA HIS A 87 -2.71 -1.27 9.50
C HIS A 87 -3.30 -1.58 8.12
N VAL A 88 -4.03 -2.67 8.01
CA VAL A 88 -4.61 -3.15 6.74
C VAL A 88 -5.60 -2.19 6.10
N ASP A 89 -6.29 -1.38 6.88
CA ASP A 89 -7.22 -0.36 6.36
C ASP A 89 -6.49 0.72 5.55
N PHE A 90 -5.16 0.84 5.71
CA PHE A 90 -4.29 1.79 5.03
C PHE A 90 -3.36 1.14 3.99
N THR A 91 -3.75 -0.02 3.46
CA THR A 91 -2.99 -0.76 2.43
C THR A 91 -2.57 0.11 1.25
N VAL A 92 -3.40 1.07 0.90
CA VAL A 92 -3.15 2.00 -0.20
C VAL A 92 -2.00 2.97 0.09
N GLU A 93 -1.88 3.44 1.33
CA GLU A 93 -0.73 4.26 1.73
C GLU A 93 0.58 3.45 1.63
N VAL A 94 0.52 2.16 2.00
CA VAL A 94 1.65 1.24 1.85
C VAL A 94 2.00 1.06 0.37
N GLU A 95 1.00 0.79 -0.48
CA GLU A 95 1.21 0.56 -1.91
C GLU A 95 1.78 1.78 -2.63
N ARG A 96 1.26 2.98 -2.33
CA ARG A 96 1.82 4.25 -2.82
C ARG A 96 3.29 4.40 -2.44
N SER A 97 3.61 4.11 -1.19
CA SER A 97 4.96 4.23 -0.67
C SER A 97 5.89 3.25 -1.38
N LEU A 98 5.51 1.99 -1.48
CA LEU A 98 6.32 0.95 -2.12
C LEU A 98 6.60 1.24 -3.60
N ARG A 99 5.68 1.90 -4.30
CA ARG A 99 5.85 2.26 -5.71
C ARG A 99 7.03 3.21 -5.98
N VAL A 100 7.36 4.04 -5.01
CA VAL A 100 8.39 5.09 -5.15
C VAL A 100 9.70 4.77 -4.42
N LEU A 101 9.74 3.65 -3.69
CA LEU A 101 10.92 3.22 -2.96
C LEU A 101 11.87 2.42 -3.83
N ASP A 102 13.17 2.56 -3.54
CA ASP A 102 14.22 1.74 -4.14
C ASP A 102 14.57 0.53 -3.27
N GLY A 103 14.32 0.62 -1.97
CA GLY A 103 14.53 -0.45 -1.00
C GLY A 103 13.66 -0.29 0.23
N ALA A 104 13.65 -1.30 1.10
CA ALA A 104 12.87 -1.26 2.33
C ALA A 104 13.56 -1.99 3.49
N VAL A 105 13.20 -1.60 4.71
CA VAL A 105 13.53 -2.30 5.94
C VAL A 105 12.26 -2.97 6.46
N ALA A 106 12.26 -4.29 6.50
CA ALA A 106 11.16 -5.08 7.07
C ALA A 106 11.45 -5.35 8.55
N VAL A 107 10.63 -4.80 9.44
CA VAL A 107 10.79 -4.95 10.89
C VAL A 107 9.86 -6.04 11.39
N PHE A 108 10.42 -7.04 12.06
CA PHE A 108 9.70 -8.17 12.67
C PHE A 108 9.82 -8.12 14.19
N ASP A 109 8.77 -8.53 14.89
CA ASP A 109 8.81 -8.74 16.33
C ASP A 109 9.50 -10.08 16.62
N ALA A 110 10.57 -10.07 17.43
CA ALA A 110 11.35 -11.27 17.77
C ALA A 110 10.54 -12.36 18.47
N LYS A 111 9.44 -12.00 19.13
CA LYS A 111 8.54 -12.95 19.80
C LYS A 111 7.51 -13.54 18.85
N GLU A 112 6.90 -12.69 18.02
CA GLU A 112 5.74 -13.08 17.21
C GLU A 112 6.16 -13.63 15.83
N GLY A 113 7.36 -13.28 15.36
CA GLY A 113 7.85 -13.64 14.03
C GLY A 113 7.08 -12.93 12.91
N VAL A 114 6.91 -13.60 11.78
CA VAL A 114 6.12 -13.08 10.66
C VAL A 114 4.62 -13.18 10.99
N GLU A 115 3.95 -12.05 10.92
CA GLU A 115 2.51 -11.90 11.17
C GLU A 115 1.75 -11.62 9.87
N PRO A 116 0.42 -11.75 9.82
CA PRO A 116 -0.36 -11.64 8.58
C PRO A 116 -0.17 -10.32 7.82
N GLN A 117 -0.09 -9.21 8.55
CA GLN A 117 0.15 -7.92 7.92
C GLN A 117 1.55 -7.84 7.34
N SER A 118 2.54 -8.47 8.00
CA SER A 118 3.89 -8.62 7.44
C SER A 118 3.86 -9.39 6.12
N GLU A 119 3.07 -10.46 6.03
CA GLU A 119 2.90 -11.22 4.78
C GLU A 119 2.29 -10.35 3.67
N THR A 120 1.26 -9.58 4.00
CA THR A 120 0.59 -8.70 3.02
C THR A 120 1.53 -7.65 2.48
N VAL A 121 2.21 -6.91 3.37
CA VAL A 121 3.16 -5.87 2.97
C VAL A 121 4.36 -6.47 2.21
N TRP A 122 4.80 -7.67 2.59
CA TRP A 122 5.85 -8.39 1.89
C TRP A 122 5.45 -8.73 0.46
N ARG A 123 4.24 -9.27 0.24
CA ARG A 123 3.70 -9.55 -1.10
C ARG A 123 3.55 -8.29 -1.95
N GLN A 124 3.14 -7.19 -1.34
CA GLN A 124 3.10 -5.89 -2.04
C GLN A 124 4.50 -5.44 -2.46
N ALA A 125 5.51 -5.63 -1.60
CA ALA A 125 6.89 -5.34 -1.95
C ALA A 125 7.42 -6.25 -3.07
N ASP A 126 6.99 -7.52 -3.11
CA ASP A 126 7.29 -8.42 -4.23
C ASP A 126 6.68 -7.94 -5.55
N LYS A 127 5.44 -7.45 -5.52
CA LYS A 127 4.76 -6.88 -6.70
C LYS A 127 5.58 -5.75 -7.34
N TYR A 128 6.17 -4.89 -6.53
CA TYR A 128 6.99 -3.77 -6.99
C TYR A 128 8.50 -4.07 -7.05
N VAL A 129 8.88 -5.33 -6.83
CA VAL A 129 10.28 -5.81 -6.90
C VAL A 129 11.21 -4.98 -6.00
N VAL A 130 10.76 -4.60 -4.80
CA VAL A 130 11.52 -3.77 -3.85
C VAL A 130 12.51 -4.63 -3.05
N PRO A 131 13.82 -4.42 -3.19
CA PRO A 131 14.83 -5.06 -2.36
C PRO A 131 14.66 -4.72 -0.87
N ARG A 132 14.91 -5.70 0.01
CA ARG A 132 14.65 -5.56 1.45
C ARG A 132 15.79 -6.11 2.29
N ILE A 133 16.00 -5.46 3.44
CA ILE A 133 16.69 -6.02 4.58
C ILE A 133 15.68 -6.28 5.70
N CYS A 134 15.93 -7.28 6.53
CA CYS A 134 15.07 -7.63 7.65
C CYS A 134 15.73 -7.19 8.96
N PHE A 135 14.95 -6.60 9.86
CA PHE A 135 15.37 -6.23 11.19
C PHE A 135 14.50 -6.92 12.24
N VAL A 136 15.05 -7.88 12.94
CA VAL A 136 14.38 -8.59 14.03
C VAL A 136 14.48 -7.72 15.28
N ASN A 137 13.41 -7.03 15.59
CA ASN A 137 13.30 -6.05 16.66
C ASN A 137 12.76 -6.66 17.95
N LYS A 138 12.86 -5.94 19.04
CA LYS A 138 12.38 -6.33 20.36
C LYS A 138 13.04 -7.58 20.94
N MET A 139 14.34 -7.74 20.68
CA MET A 139 15.13 -8.83 21.27
C MET A 139 15.18 -8.80 22.82
N ASP A 140 14.80 -7.67 23.42
CA ASP A 140 14.69 -7.46 24.87
C ASP A 140 13.37 -7.95 25.49
N LYS A 141 12.40 -8.32 24.65
CA LYS A 141 11.05 -8.70 25.09
C LYS A 141 11.04 -10.15 25.60
N LEU A 142 10.27 -10.42 26.64
CA LEU A 142 10.05 -11.78 27.15
C LEU A 142 9.47 -12.69 26.05
N GLY A 143 10.13 -13.81 25.78
CA GLY A 143 9.78 -14.75 24.71
C GLY A 143 10.42 -14.41 23.36
N ALA A 144 11.35 -13.44 23.29
CA ALA A 144 12.07 -13.13 22.06
C ALA A 144 12.96 -14.30 21.61
N ASP A 145 12.79 -14.73 20.37
CA ASP A 145 13.56 -15.78 19.70
C ASP A 145 13.91 -15.38 18.27
N PHE A 146 15.18 -15.03 18.08
CA PHE A 146 15.71 -14.64 16.77
C PHE A 146 15.60 -15.77 15.73
N TYR A 147 15.95 -16.99 16.12
CA TYR A 147 16.00 -18.13 15.19
C TYR A 147 14.61 -18.56 14.76
N PHE A 148 13.65 -18.56 15.67
CA PHE A 148 12.25 -18.76 15.34
C PHE A 148 11.75 -17.72 14.33
N THR A 149 12.09 -16.45 14.54
CA THR A 149 11.69 -15.39 13.59
C THR A 149 12.28 -15.61 12.22
N VAL A 150 13.56 -16.00 12.12
CA VAL A 150 14.20 -16.33 10.82
C VAL A 150 13.49 -17.53 10.15
N ASP A 151 13.13 -18.55 10.91
CA ASP A 151 12.39 -19.71 10.39
C ASP A 151 11.00 -19.31 9.84
N THR A 152 10.32 -18.35 10.49
CA THR A 152 9.04 -17.85 9.96
C THR A 152 9.20 -17.04 8.66
N ILE A 153 10.33 -16.37 8.46
CA ILE A 153 10.64 -15.71 7.17
C ILE A 153 10.70 -16.74 6.04
N VAL A 154 11.32 -17.89 6.29
CA VAL A 154 11.37 -19.00 5.33
C VAL A 154 9.98 -19.61 5.11
N SER A 155 9.33 -20.03 6.20
CA SER A 155 8.12 -20.85 6.14
C SER A 155 6.87 -20.08 5.69
N ARG A 156 6.73 -18.81 6.07
CA ARG A 156 5.54 -18.00 5.78
C ARG A 156 5.69 -17.09 4.58
N LEU A 157 6.91 -16.54 4.37
CA LEU A 157 7.17 -15.65 3.24
C LEU A 157 7.74 -16.36 2.03
N GLY A 158 8.24 -17.61 2.19
CA GLY A 158 8.96 -18.30 1.13
C GLY A 158 10.26 -17.60 0.71
N ALA A 159 10.79 -16.72 1.56
CA ALA A 159 11.96 -15.92 1.29
C ALA A 159 13.25 -16.67 1.66
N LYS A 160 14.37 -16.26 1.08
CA LYS A 160 15.72 -16.78 1.40
C LYS A 160 16.45 -15.76 2.28
N PRO A 161 16.37 -15.88 3.63
CA PRO A 161 17.07 -14.96 4.53
C PRO A 161 18.56 -15.28 4.53
N LEU A 162 19.37 -14.21 4.58
CA LEU A 162 20.81 -14.32 4.87
C LEU A 162 21.07 -13.72 6.24
N VAL A 163 21.38 -14.56 7.21
CA VAL A 163 21.69 -14.11 8.57
C VAL A 163 23.02 -13.36 8.58
N MET A 164 22.97 -12.08 8.91
CA MET A 164 24.12 -11.18 8.96
C MET A 164 24.67 -11.02 10.37
N GLN A 165 23.82 -11.23 11.36
CA GLN A 165 24.13 -11.03 12.77
C GLN A 165 23.52 -12.14 13.61
N LEU A 166 24.16 -12.46 14.73
CA LEU A 166 23.59 -13.29 15.78
C LEU A 166 23.37 -12.45 17.04
N PRO A 167 22.28 -12.65 17.79
CA PRO A 167 22.06 -11.93 19.04
C PRO A 167 23.03 -12.41 20.14
N ILE A 168 23.51 -11.49 20.95
CA ILE A 168 24.23 -11.78 22.19
C ILE A 168 23.24 -11.67 23.34
N GLY A 169 22.79 -12.83 23.83
CA GLY A 169 21.70 -12.91 24.79
C GLY A 169 20.32 -12.74 24.16
N SER A 170 19.30 -12.85 25.00
CA SER A 170 17.91 -12.61 24.64
C SER A 170 17.14 -12.05 25.84
N GLU A 171 15.99 -11.46 25.63
CA GLU A 171 15.18 -10.85 26.68
C GLU A 171 15.98 -9.81 27.50
N SER A 172 15.97 -9.92 28.84
CA SER A 172 16.72 -9.02 29.71
C SER A 172 18.23 -9.07 29.50
N ASP A 173 18.75 -10.19 28.98
CA ASP A 173 20.17 -10.45 28.78
C ASP A 173 20.69 -10.05 27.38
N PHE A 174 19.81 -9.53 26.54
CA PHE A 174 20.19 -9.02 25.23
C PHE A 174 21.07 -7.78 25.38
N VAL A 175 22.34 -7.90 25.02
CA VAL A 175 23.35 -6.82 25.19
C VAL A 175 23.96 -6.34 23.89
N GLY A 176 23.85 -7.09 22.82
CA GLY A 176 24.47 -6.75 21.56
C GLY A 176 24.30 -7.80 20.48
N VAL A 177 25.10 -7.71 19.44
CA VAL A 177 25.04 -8.58 18.27
C VAL A 177 26.47 -9.04 17.86
N VAL A 178 26.57 -10.23 17.28
CA VAL A 178 27.74 -10.71 16.56
C VAL A 178 27.62 -10.33 15.10
N ASP A 179 28.55 -9.55 14.60
CA ASP A 179 28.65 -9.22 13.17
C ASP A 179 29.37 -10.36 12.45
N LEU A 180 28.65 -11.07 11.58
CA LEU A 180 29.21 -12.23 10.85
C LEU A 180 30.03 -11.83 9.62
N VAL A 181 29.96 -10.61 9.16
CA VAL A 181 30.80 -10.11 8.06
C VAL A 181 32.21 -9.79 8.54
N GLU A 182 32.33 -9.09 9.65
CA GLU A 182 33.61 -8.68 10.22
C GLU A 182 34.07 -9.60 11.36
N MET A 183 33.27 -10.58 11.77
CA MET A 183 33.55 -11.54 12.84
C MET A 183 33.99 -10.87 14.14
N ARG A 184 33.12 -9.99 14.63
CA ARG A 184 33.31 -9.26 15.88
C ARG A 184 31.99 -9.11 16.62
N ALA A 185 32.06 -8.83 17.91
CA ALA A 185 30.90 -8.50 18.72
C ALA A 185 30.74 -6.99 18.83
N LEU A 186 29.49 -6.53 18.70
CA LEU A 186 29.05 -5.15 18.94
C LEU A 186 28.21 -5.15 20.19
N VAL A 187 28.70 -4.55 21.28
CA VAL A 187 28.06 -4.58 22.59
C VAL A 187 27.73 -3.17 23.05
N TRP A 188 26.49 -2.96 23.46
CA TRP A 188 26.02 -1.70 24.05
C TRP A 188 26.17 -1.78 25.56
N PRO A 189 27.11 -1.04 26.16
CA PRO A 189 27.32 -1.09 27.61
C PRO A 189 26.20 -0.41 28.38
N GLY A 190 25.83 -0.98 29.51
CA GLY A 190 25.02 -0.34 30.53
C GLY A 190 23.52 -0.64 30.50
N ASP A 191 22.92 -0.62 31.68
CA ASP A 191 21.48 -0.54 31.86
C ASP A 191 20.98 0.83 31.45
N ALA A 192 19.84 0.86 30.76
CA ALA A 192 19.19 2.08 30.22
C ALA A 192 18.91 3.20 31.26
N LYS A 193 19.09 2.94 32.54
CA LYS A 193 18.89 3.92 33.63
C LYS A 193 20.07 4.86 33.89
N GLY A 194 21.23 4.65 33.22
CA GLY A 194 22.42 5.47 33.40
C GLY A 194 23.18 5.81 32.14
N ASP A 195 22.74 5.37 30.97
CA ASP A 195 23.39 5.68 29.71
C ASP A 195 23.04 7.08 29.21
N VAL A 196 23.93 8.02 29.52
CA VAL A 196 23.85 9.42 29.06
C VAL A 196 23.94 9.49 27.52
N THR A 197 24.48 8.46 26.85
CA THR A 197 24.67 8.41 25.39
C THR A 197 23.44 7.89 24.65
N MET A 198 22.42 7.40 25.34
CA MET A 198 21.22 6.80 24.76
C MET A 198 21.53 5.77 23.63
N GLY A 199 22.51 4.91 23.87
CA GLY A 199 22.93 3.89 22.89
C GLY A 199 23.73 4.44 21.70
N ALA A 200 24.15 5.70 21.69
CA ALA A 200 24.94 6.27 20.60
C ALA A 200 26.35 5.66 20.51
N LYS A 201 26.85 5.06 21.58
CA LYS A 201 28.14 4.40 21.64
C LYS A 201 27.98 2.91 21.92
N TYR A 202 28.67 2.11 21.17
CA TYR A 202 28.83 0.68 21.41
C TYR A 202 30.32 0.32 21.36
N GLU A 203 30.66 -0.80 21.99
CA GLU A 203 32.04 -1.31 22.04
C GLU A 203 32.19 -2.46 21.04
N VAL A 204 33.30 -2.46 20.34
CA VAL A 204 33.70 -3.58 19.50
C VAL A 204 34.54 -4.54 20.37
N GLN A 205 34.10 -5.78 20.47
CA GLN A 205 34.72 -6.80 21.30
C GLN A 205 34.92 -8.08 20.49
N GLU A 206 35.69 -9.01 21.07
CA GLU A 206 35.78 -10.37 20.54
C GLU A 206 34.45 -11.11 20.75
N ILE A 207 34.17 -12.06 19.85
CA ILE A 207 32.96 -12.89 19.94
C ILE A 207 32.99 -13.68 21.24
N PRO A 208 31.89 -13.68 22.03
CA PRO A 208 31.79 -14.50 23.24
C PRO A 208 32.08 -15.98 22.95
N ALA A 209 32.83 -16.64 23.84
CA ALA A 209 33.29 -18.01 23.63
C ALA A 209 32.14 -19.02 23.41
N ASP A 210 31.01 -18.81 24.03
CA ASP A 210 29.79 -19.62 23.91
C ASP A 210 29.08 -19.43 22.55
N LEU A 211 29.37 -18.35 21.83
CA LEU A 211 28.81 -18.07 20.49
C LEU A 211 29.82 -18.32 19.37
N GLN A 212 31.09 -18.62 19.67
CA GLN A 212 32.11 -18.73 18.66
C GLN A 212 31.83 -19.82 17.62
N GLU A 213 31.47 -21.02 18.04
CA GLU A 213 31.15 -22.14 17.15
C GLU A 213 29.95 -21.81 16.25
N LYS A 214 28.92 -21.25 16.84
CA LYS A 214 27.70 -20.86 16.11
C LYS A 214 27.97 -19.72 15.12
N ALA A 215 28.79 -18.75 15.50
CA ALA A 215 29.20 -17.66 14.62
C ALA A 215 30.00 -18.20 13.42
N GLU A 216 30.90 -19.16 13.62
CA GLU A 216 31.65 -19.80 12.54
C GLU A 216 30.73 -20.59 11.59
N GLU A 217 29.74 -21.34 12.12
CA GLU A 217 28.77 -22.05 11.34
C GLU A 217 27.95 -21.09 10.43
N TYR A 218 27.41 -20.02 11.02
CA TYR A 218 26.61 -19.05 10.25
C TYR A 218 27.48 -18.22 9.29
N ARG A 219 28.73 -17.93 9.66
CA ARG A 219 29.72 -17.33 8.76
C ARG A 219 29.94 -18.20 7.52
N ASN A 220 30.13 -19.50 7.70
CA ASN A 220 30.32 -20.43 6.59
C ASN A 220 29.12 -20.45 5.66
N ARG A 221 27.91 -20.49 6.18
CA ARG A 221 26.68 -20.39 5.37
C ARG A 221 26.61 -19.08 4.59
N LEU A 222 27.01 -17.97 5.20
CA LEU A 222 27.09 -16.66 4.54
C LEU A 222 28.11 -16.69 3.40
N LEU A 223 29.30 -17.25 3.63
CA LEU A 223 30.34 -17.36 2.62
C LEU A 223 29.95 -18.28 1.46
N GLU A 224 29.25 -19.38 1.73
CA GLU A 224 28.68 -20.24 0.68
C GLU A 224 27.74 -19.46 -0.23
N THR A 225 26.80 -18.71 0.35
CA THR A 225 25.88 -17.87 -0.39
C THR A 225 26.59 -16.80 -1.21
N VAL A 226 27.61 -16.16 -0.64
CA VAL A 226 28.44 -15.17 -1.33
C VAL A 226 29.22 -15.79 -2.48
N ALA A 227 29.80 -16.98 -2.27
CA ALA A 227 30.60 -17.69 -3.28
C ALA A 227 29.79 -18.05 -4.53
N GLU A 228 28.50 -18.32 -4.39
CA GLU A 228 27.60 -18.61 -5.53
C GLU A 228 27.40 -17.42 -6.47
N THR A 229 27.84 -16.20 -6.14
CA THR A 229 27.57 -15.01 -6.96
C THR A 229 28.43 -14.89 -8.20
N ASP A 230 29.65 -15.41 -8.19
CA ASP A 230 30.51 -15.47 -9.36
C ASP A 230 31.57 -16.56 -9.23
N ASP A 231 32.11 -17.00 -10.38
CA ASP A 231 33.08 -18.10 -10.44
C ASP A 231 34.38 -17.81 -9.69
N ALA A 232 34.83 -16.55 -9.64
CA ALA A 232 36.06 -16.15 -8.94
C ALA A 232 35.93 -16.29 -7.42
N LEU A 233 34.76 -15.93 -6.86
CA LEU A 233 34.46 -16.11 -5.44
C LEU A 233 34.28 -17.59 -5.10
N LEU A 234 33.70 -18.36 -6.01
CA LEU A 234 33.51 -19.79 -5.85
C LEU A 234 34.86 -20.54 -5.82
N GLU A 235 35.80 -20.18 -6.72
CA GLU A 235 37.17 -20.72 -6.72
C GLU A 235 37.91 -20.38 -5.43
N LYS A 236 37.82 -19.15 -4.95
CA LYS A 236 38.40 -18.76 -3.65
C LYS A 236 37.84 -19.57 -2.49
N PHE A 237 36.54 -19.75 -2.46
CA PHE A 237 35.84 -20.47 -1.39
C PHE A 237 36.30 -21.93 -1.33
N PHE A 238 36.30 -22.64 -2.46
CA PHE A 238 36.72 -24.04 -2.54
C PHE A 238 38.26 -24.19 -2.41
N GLY A 239 39.01 -23.20 -2.85
CA GLY A 239 40.47 -23.18 -2.70
C GLY A 239 40.97 -22.87 -1.27
N GLY A 240 40.03 -22.49 -0.38
CA GLY A 240 40.37 -22.09 0.99
C GLY A 240 41.08 -20.73 1.05
N GLU A 241 40.97 -19.93 0.01
CA GLU A 241 41.47 -18.56 -0.01
C GLU A 241 40.50 -17.62 0.73
N GLU A 242 41.04 -16.57 1.34
CA GLU A 242 40.25 -15.59 2.05
C GLU A 242 39.41 -14.73 1.05
N ILE A 243 38.11 -14.67 1.28
CA ILE A 243 37.22 -13.69 0.62
C ILE A 243 37.24 -12.43 1.48
N THR A 244 37.65 -11.32 0.91
CA THR A 244 37.80 -10.06 1.65
C THR A 244 36.43 -9.45 2.02
N ILE A 245 36.41 -8.64 3.08
CA ILE A 245 35.16 -7.95 3.52
C ILE A 245 34.53 -7.13 2.40
N PRO A 246 35.26 -6.33 1.60
CA PRO A 246 34.67 -5.62 0.46
C PRO A 246 34.04 -6.55 -0.58
N GLU A 247 34.64 -7.70 -0.88
CA GLU A 247 34.09 -8.70 -1.80
C GLU A 247 32.81 -9.32 -1.23
N ILE A 248 32.78 -9.62 0.07
CA ILE A 248 31.59 -10.13 0.76
C ILE A 248 30.46 -9.12 0.67
N LYS A 249 30.71 -7.86 1.03
CA LYS A 249 29.72 -6.78 1.00
C LYS A 249 29.19 -6.53 -0.42
N ALA A 250 30.06 -6.51 -1.42
CA ALA A 250 29.66 -6.32 -2.81
C ALA A 250 28.77 -7.46 -3.31
N ALA A 251 29.09 -8.70 -2.97
CA ALA A 251 28.27 -9.86 -3.33
C ALA A 251 26.91 -9.86 -2.65
N ILE A 252 26.85 -9.58 -1.34
CA ILE A 252 25.59 -9.47 -0.61
C ILE A 252 24.72 -8.36 -1.20
N ARG A 253 25.31 -7.19 -1.52
CA ARG A 253 24.60 -6.10 -2.17
C ARG A 253 23.99 -6.53 -3.50
N LYS A 254 24.76 -7.21 -4.35
CA LYS A 254 24.30 -7.71 -5.65
C LYS A 254 23.11 -8.64 -5.49
N LEU A 255 23.19 -9.61 -4.59
CA LEU A 255 22.11 -10.55 -4.31
C LEU A 255 20.87 -9.86 -3.73
N THR A 256 21.07 -8.90 -2.84
CA THR A 256 19.97 -8.12 -2.22
C THR A 256 19.23 -7.26 -3.24
N VAL A 257 19.96 -6.52 -4.07
CA VAL A 257 19.41 -5.66 -5.13
C VAL A 257 18.60 -6.49 -6.14
N ASN A 258 19.02 -7.72 -6.42
CA ASN A 258 18.33 -8.63 -7.32
C ASN A 258 17.15 -9.38 -6.65
N ASN A 259 16.85 -9.14 -5.39
CA ASN A 259 15.84 -9.88 -4.60
C ASN A 259 16.10 -11.39 -4.49
N GLU A 260 17.34 -11.82 -4.58
CA GLU A 260 17.71 -13.22 -4.45
C GLU A 260 17.87 -13.66 -2.98
N ILE A 261 18.28 -12.73 -2.14
CA ILE A 261 18.39 -12.91 -0.68
C ILE A 261 17.88 -11.69 0.07
N TYR A 262 17.64 -11.88 1.36
CA TYR A 262 17.22 -10.81 2.28
C TYR A 262 18.12 -10.84 3.51
N PRO A 263 19.06 -9.86 3.67
CA PRO A 263 19.91 -9.75 4.85
C PRO A 263 19.07 -9.60 6.12
N VAL A 264 19.39 -10.36 7.16
CA VAL A 264 18.69 -10.34 8.46
C VAL A 264 19.63 -9.85 9.55
N LEU A 265 19.19 -8.77 10.20
CA LEU A 265 19.85 -8.17 11.36
C LEU A 265 18.91 -8.27 12.57
N CYS A 266 19.42 -8.00 13.75
CA CYS A 266 18.62 -7.99 14.96
C CYS A 266 18.99 -6.86 15.91
N GLY A 267 18.07 -6.54 16.82
CA GLY A 267 18.27 -5.50 17.80
C GLY A 267 17.04 -5.25 18.67
N SER A 268 17.13 -4.18 19.43
CA SER A 268 16.02 -3.61 20.17
C SER A 268 16.03 -2.09 20.01
N ALA A 269 15.14 -1.57 19.20
CA ALA A 269 15.01 -0.12 19.02
C ALA A 269 14.66 0.57 20.34
N PHE A 270 13.77 -0.03 21.14
CA PHE A 270 13.37 0.50 22.44
C PHE A 270 14.55 0.62 23.42
N LYS A 271 15.44 -0.35 23.44
CA LYS A 271 16.64 -0.36 24.28
C LYS A 271 17.85 0.33 23.62
N ASN A 272 17.65 0.95 22.47
CA ASN A 272 18.70 1.66 21.73
C ASN A 272 19.88 0.77 21.30
N ARG A 273 19.62 -0.48 20.91
CA ARG A 273 20.64 -1.47 20.55
C ARG A 273 20.42 -2.00 19.13
N GLY A 274 21.45 -1.99 18.31
CA GLY A 274 21.45 -2.58 16.97
C GLY A 274 20.98 -1.67 15.84
N VAL A 275 20.58 -0.43 16.08
CA VAL A 275 20.06 0.49 15.04
C VAL A 275 21.17 1.03 14.14
N GLN A 276 22.33 1.37 14.68
CA GLN A 276 23.46 1.88 13.89
C GLN A 276 23.99 0.85 12.88
N PRO A 277 24.19 -0.43 13.24
CA PRO A 277 24.53 -1.47 12.25
C PRO A 277 23.44 -1.66 11.19
N MET A 278 22.17 -1.47 11.52
CA MET A 278 21.09 -1.49 10.55
C MET A 278 21.21 -0.32 9.56
N LEU A 279 21.53 0.89 10.01
CA LEU A 279 21.78 2.04 9.13
C LEU A 279 23.00 1.79 8.22
N ASP A 280 24.06 1.20 8.72
CA ASP A 280 25.18 0.79 7.90
C ASP A 280 24.76 -0.23 6.83
N ALA A 281 23.92 -1.20 7.19
CA ALA A 281 23.37 -2.19 6.25
C ALA A 281 22.47 -1.56 5.18
N VAL A 282 21.71 -0.55 5.50
CA VAL A 282 20.92 0.23 4.52
C VAL A 282 21.83 0.81 3.45
N ILE A 283 22.94 1.39 3.85
CA ILE A 283 23.91 1.99 2.92
C ILE A 283 24.67 0.92 2.14
N ASP A 284 25.09 -0.16 2.81
CA ASP A 284 25.94 -1.19 2.20
C ASP A 284 25.15 -2.10 1.24
N TYR A 285 23.90 -2.42 1.52
CA TYR A 285 23.16 -3.49 0.83
C TYR A 285 21.92 -3.06 0.09
N LEU A 286 21.26 -1.98 0.46
CA LEU A 286 20.07 -1.48 -0.28
C LEU A 286 20.50 -0.65 -1.49
N PRO A 287 19.67 -0.67 -2.57
CA PRO A 287 20.03 0.00 -3.82
C PRO A 287 19.99 1.53 -3.70
N SER A 288 20.87 2.17 -4.47
CA SER A 288 20.74 3.57 -4.83
C SER A 288 19.80 3.73 -6.03
N PRO A 289 19.36 4.95 -6.39
CA PRO A 289 18.59 5.18 -7.60
C PRO A 289 19.26 4.70 -8.89
N LEU A 290 20.59 4.54 -8.91
CA LEU A 290 21.35 4.03 -10.05
C LEU A 290 21.37 2.51 -10.14
N ASP A 291 21.11 1.80 -9.05
CA ASP A 291 21.11 0.34 -9.02
C ASP A 291 19.77 -0.27 -9.44
N VAL A 292 18.71 0.54 -9.45
CA VAL A 292 17.38 0.09 -9.89
C VAL A 292 17.25 0.21 -11.41
N PRO A 293 16.46 -0.67 -12.07
CA PRO A 293 16.21 -0.57 -13.50
C PRO A 293 15.63 0.78 -13.88
N ALA A 294 15.85 1.19 -15.14
CA ALA A 294 15.15 2.35 -15.71
C ALA A 294 13.64 2.15 -15.59
N ILE A 295 12.92 3.22 -15.25
CA ILE A 295 11.47 3.15 -15.14
C ILE A 295 10.83 3.12 -16.52
N GLU A 296 9.89 2.22 -16.70
CA GLU A 296 9.06 2.17 -17.90
C GLU A 296 7.95 3.21 -17.81
N ALA A 297 7.82 3.98 -18.87
CA ALA A 297 6.78 4.97 -19.07
C ALA A 297 6.16 4.79 -20.45
N HIS A 298 4.99 5.32 -20.66
CA HIS A 298 4.28 5.23 -21.92
C HIS A 298 4.08 6.61 -22.54
N ASN A 299 3.96 6.64 -23.86
CA ASN A 299 3.58 7.86 -24.55
C ASN A 299 2.10 8.18 -24.25
N PRO A 300 1.75 9.41 -23.84
CA PRO A 300 0.34 9.77 -23.57
C PRO A 300 -0.62 9.59 -24.74
N ARG A 301 -0.09 9.52 -25.96
CA ARG A 301 -0.87 9.37 -27.20
C ARG A 301 -0.82 7.96 -27.79
N ASP A 302 0.06 7.11 -27.29
CA ASP A 302 0.28 5.76 -27.78
C ASP A 302 0.78 4.89 -26.64
N GLU A 303 -0.13 4.23 -25.97
CA GLU A 303 0.17 3.40 -24.78
C GLU A 303 1.05 2.18 -25.10
N GLU A 304 1.12 1.76 -26.37
CA GLU A 304 2.00 0.66 -26.80
C GLU A 304 3.47 1.10 -26.88
N GLN A 305 3.71 2.41 -27.00
CA GLN A 305 5.06 2.95 -27.06
C GLN A 305 5.67 3.08 -25.66
N VAL A 306 6.50 2.12 -25.28
CA VAL A 306 7.28 2.16 -24.03
C VAL A 306 8.48 3.09 -24.17
N ILE A 307 8.65 3.98 -23.19
CA ILE A 307 9.76 4.94 -23.11
C ILE A 307 10.49 4.70 -21.79
N LEU A 308 11.78 4.41 -21.83
CA LEU A 308 12.58 4.26 -20.63
C LEU A 308 13.08 5.60 -20.11
N ARG A 309 13.06 5.78 -18.78
CA ARG A 309 13.64 6.92 -18.07
C ARG A 309 14.64 6.44 -17.03
N HIS A 310 15.84 7.01 -17.09
CA HIS A 310 16.93 6.69 -16.17
C HIS A 310 17.06 7.77 -15.10
N ALA A 311 17.67 7.44 -13.98
CA ALA A 311 18.00 8.39 -12.93
C ALA A 311 19.17 9.31 -13.36
N ASP A 312 18.94 10.13 -14.36
CA ASP A 312 19.90 11.05 -14.97
C ASP A 312 19.27 12.45 -15.07
N ALA A 313 19.95 13.43 -14.49
CA ALA A 313 19.50 14.83 -14.50
C ALA A 313 19.51 15.47 -15.90
N THR A 314 20.19 14.87 -16.88
CA THR A 314 20.25 15.37 -18.27
C THR A 314 19.12 14.86 -19.15
N GLU A 315 18.41 13.82 -18.71
CA GLU A 315 17.22 13.32 -19.41
C GLU A 315 16.02 14.27 -19.26
N PRO A 316 15.00 14.16 -20.13
CA PRO A 316 13.76 14.91 -19.96
C PRO A 316 13.11 14.61 -18.60
N PHE A 317 12.57 15.63 -17.95
CA PHE A 317 11.97 15.53 -16.62
C PHE A 317 10.79 14.58 -16.60
N SER A 318 10.77 13.69 -15.61
CA SER A 318 9.61 12.87 -15.25
C SER A 318 9.57 12.63 -13.76
N ALA A 319 8.37 12.75 -13.18
CA ALA A 319 8.13 12.53 -11.75
C ALA A 319 6.74 11.96 -11.51
N LEU A 320 6.60 11.20 -10.45
CA LEU A 320 5.33 10.66 -9.97
C LEU A 320 4.89 11.41 -8.72
N ALA A 321 3.69 11.97 -8.74
CA ALA A 321 3.02 12.50 -7.56
C ALA A 321 2.40 11.34 -6.78
N PHE A 322 3.03 10.92 -5.70
CA PHE A 322 2.60 9.75 -4.96
C PHE A 322 1.78 10.06 -3.70
N LYS A 323 1.80 11.31 -3.25
CA LYS A 323 1.00 11.75 -2.10
C LYS A 323 0.65 13.22 -2.20
N VAL A 324 -0.57 13.56 -1.86
CA VAL A 324 -1.05 14.93 -1.66
C VAL A 324 -1.43 15.08 -0.18
N ALA A 325 -1.01 16.15 0.46
CA ALA A 325 -1.36 16.48 1.83
C ALA A 325 -1.77 17.95 1.94
N VAL A 326 -2.62 18.27 2.90
CA VAL A 326 -2.98 19.64 3.21
C VAL A 326 -2.12 20.14 4.38
N HIS A 327 -1.26 21.12 4.09
CA HIS A 327 -0.41 21.73 5.11
C HIS A 327 -1.08 22.98 5.67
N PRO A 328 -1.07 23.21 7.02
CA PRO A 328 -1.76 24.35 7.65
C PRO A 328 -1.36 25.71 7.10
N PHE A 329 -0.08 25.90 6.75
CA PHE A 329 0.46 27.19 6.28
C PHE A 329 0.60 27.30 4.77
N PHE A 330 0.88 26.21 4.08
CA PHE A 330 1.17 26.20 2.64
C PHE A 330 0.00 25.74 1.78
N GLY A 331 -1.08 25.25 2.40
CA GLY A 331 -2.19 24.66 1.69
C GLY A 331 -1.81 23.30 1.10
N ARG A 332 -2.05 23.11 -0.18
CA ARG A 332 -1.79 21.84 -0.86
C ARG A 332 -0.29 21.59 -1.07
N LEU A 333 0.21 20.51 -0.53
CA LEU A 333 1.57 20.03 -0.64
C LEU A 333 1.57 18.69 -1.38
N THR A 334 2.31 18.60 -2.48
CA THR A 334 2.40 17.37 -3.30
C THR A 334 3.78 16.76 -3.17
N TYR A 335 3.83 15.52 -2.71
CA TYR A 335 5.07 14.74 -2.65
C TYR A 335 5.31 14.07 -4.00
N VAL A 336 6.52 14.26 -4.53
CA VAL A 336 6.93 13.75 -5.84
C VAL A 336 8.23 12.95 -5.74
N ARG A 337 8.26 11.81 -6.42
CA ARG A 337 9.48 11.07 -6.73
C ARG A 337 9.93 11.47 -8.13
N VAL A 338 11.11 12.02 -8.25
CA VAL A 338 11.71 12.40 -9.55
C VAL A 338 12.47 11.20 -10.09
N TYR A 339 12.09 10.72 -11.26
CA TYR A 339 12.73 9.58 -11.92
C TYR A 339 13.79 9.99 -12.94
N SER A 340 13.60 11.11 -13.63
CA SER A 340 14.57 11.64 -14.61
C SER A 340 14.54 13.16 -14.67
N GLY A 341 15.62 13.73 -15.13
CA GLY A 341 15.70 15.15 -15.38
C GLY A 341 15.92 16.03 -14.16
N ARG A 342 15.90 17.32 -14.40
CA ARG A 342 16.01 18.39 -13.40
C ARG A 342 15.07 19.51 -13.77
N VAL A 343 14.41 20.10 -12.79
CA VAL A 343 13.53 21.27 -12.96
C VAL A 343 13.73 22.24 -11.80
N ASP A 344 13.90 23.51 -12.13
CA ASP A 344 14.07 24.58 -11.14
C ASP A 344 12.71 25.06 -10.61
N SER A 345 12.72 25.62 -9.40
CA SER A 345 11.56 26.28 -8.81
C SER A 345 11.04 27.38 -9.75
N GLY A 346 9.73 27.42 -9.95
CA GLY A 346 9.06 28.36 -10.85
C GLY A 346 8.91 27.89 -12.30
N ALA A 347 9.48 26.76 -12.67
CA ALA A 347 9.38 26.23 -14.04
C ALA A 347 8.01 25.61 -14.35
N GLY A 348 7.65 25.62 -15.62
CA GLY A 348 6.46 24.95 -16.15
C GLY A 348 6.70 23.49 -16.42
N VAL A 349 5.76 22.64 -16.05
CA VAL A 349 5.70 21.22 -16.35
C VAL A 349 4.32 20.84 -16.86
N VAL A 350 4.14 19.62 -17.34
CA VAL A 350 2.82 19.10 -17.74
C VAL A 350 2.45 17.93 -16.84
N ASN A 351 1.22 17.96 -16.33
CA ASN A 351 0.57 16.77 -15.79
C ASN A 351 0.12 15.94 -17.00
N SER A 352 0.92 14.94 -17.35
CA SER A 352 0.69 14.11 -18.55
C SER A 352 -0.51 13.21 -18.43
N THR A 353 -0.88 12.82 -17.21
CA THR A 353 -2.05 11.98 -16.95
C THR A 353 -3.34 12.71 -17.28
N LYS A 354 -3.40 14.01 -16.98
CA LYS A 354 -4.58 14.87 -17.21
C LYS A 354 -4.46 15.80 -18.40
N GLY A 355 -3.30 15.86 -19.04
CA GLY A 355 -3.03 16.79 -20.16
C GLY A 355 -3.04 18.27 -19.75
N LYS A 356 -2.77 18.59 -18.49
CA LYS A 356 -2.84 19.96 -17.97
C LYS A 356 -1.45 20.55 -17.71
N LYS A 357 -1.29 21.84 -18.02
CA LYS A 357 -0.08 22.59 -17.68
C LYS A 357 -0.08 22.92 -16.19
N GLU A 358 1.06 22.67 -15.56
CA GLU A 358 1.30 22.91 -14.15
C GLU A 358 2.57 23.75 -13.96
N ARG A 359 2.72 24.35 -12.79
CA ARG A 359 3.90 25.09 -12.41
C ARG A 359 4.43 24.63 -11.07
N ILE A 360 5.69 24.25 -11.03
CA ILE A 360 6.40 23.94 -9.79
C ILE A 360 6.66 25.25 -9.04
N GLY A 361 6.03 25.41 -7.87
CA GLY A 361 6.26 26.56 -7.01
C GLY A 361 7.47 26.37 -6.12
N LYS A 362 7.30 26.51 -4.80
CA LYS A 362 8.36 26.23 -3.83
C LYS A 362 8.57 24.73 -3.70
N ILE A 363 9.82 24.35 -3.50
CA ILE A 363 10.27 22.97 -3.36
C ILE A 363 10.89 22.81 -2.00
N PHE A 364 10.57 21.70 -1.31
CA PHE A 364 11.13 21.36 -0.01
C PHE A 364 11.69 19.95 0.02
N GLN A 365 12.79 19.77 0.73
CA GLN A 365 13.15 18.49 1.33
C GLN A 365 12.63 18.50 2.76
N MET A 366 11.95 17.42 3.15
CA MET A 366 11.34 17.31 4.47
C MET A 366 12.33 16.73 5.46
N HIS A 367 12.71 17.50 6.47
CA HIS A 367 13.57 17.07 7.58
C HIS A 367 12.76 17.02 8.86
N ALA A 368 12.15 15.89 9.14
CA ALA A 368 11.18 15.76 10.25
C ALA A 368 10.04 16.81 10.15
N ASN A 369 9.93 17.71 11.11
CA ASN A 369 8.94 18.78 11.13
C ASN A 369 9.44 20.11 10.50
N LYS A 370 10.56 20.07 9.77
CA LYS A 370 11.14 21.25 9.13
C LYS A 370 11.16 21.10 7.63
N GLU A 371 10.59 22.07 6.96
CA GLU A 371 10.66 22.20 5.51
C GLU A 371 11.97 22.89 5.15
N ASN A 372 12.86 22.17 4.48
CA ASN A 372 14.10 22.72 3.92
C ASN A 372 13.86 23.17 2.48
N PRO A 373 13.86 24.46 2.20
CA PRO A 373 13.69 24.95 0.84
C PRO A 373 14.91 24.57 -0.02
N VAL A 374 14.64 24.11 -1.23
CA VAL A 374 15.64 23.83 -2.27
C VAL A 374 15.25 24.52 -3.56
N ASP A 375 16.22 24.80 -4.43
CA ASP A 375 16.00 25.61 -5.62
C ASP A 375 15.56 24.77 -6.83
N PHE A 376 15.78 23.47 -6.81
CA PHE A 376 15.44 22.55 -7.89
C PHE A 376 15.09 21.14 -7.39
N VAL A 377 14.35 20.42 -8.23
CA VAL A 377 14.16 18.98 -8.13
C VAL A 377 15.07 18.27 -9.13
N THR A 378 15.65 17.15 -8.74
CA THR A 378 16.53 16.36 -9.63
C THR A 378 16.26 14.87 -9.50
N ALA A 379 16.58 14.12 -10.55
CA ALA A 379 16.40 12.68 -10.64
C ALA A 379 16.95 11.93 -9.42
N GLY A 380 16.24 10.91 -9.02
CA GLY A 380 16.62 10.00 -7.94
C GLY A 380 16.20 10.44 -6.53
N ASN A 381 15.59 11.59 -6.34
CA ASN A 381 15.22 12.14 -5.04
C ASN A 381 13.69 12.30 -4.88
N ILE A 382 13.30 12.52 -3.62
CA ILE A 382 11.92 12.77 -3.20
C ILE A 382 11.82 14.21 -2.67
N TYR A 383 10.79 14.92 -3.11
CA TYR A 383 10.54 16.32 -2.73
C TYR A 383 9.08 16.55 -2.38
N ALA A 384 8.83 17.60 -1.62
CA ALA A 384 7.50 18.16 -1.44
C ALA A 384 7.39 19.48 -2.23
N VAL A 385 6.36 19.62 -3.04
CA VAL A 385 6.19 20.73 -3.98
C VAL A 385 4.88 21.44 -3.73
N ILE A 386 4.93 22.78 -3.75
CA ILE A 386 3.76 23.66 -3.72
C ILE A 386 3.51 24.21 -5.13
N GLY A 387 2.25 24.53 -5.42
CA GLY A 387 1.86 25.24 -6.65
C GLY A 387 1.19 24.37 -7.71
N LEU A 388 1.18 23.06 -7.51
CA LEU A 388 0.44 22.13 -8.36
C LEU A 388 -1.06 22.21 -8.02
N LYS A 389 -1.89 22.62 -8.97
CA LYS A 389 -3.32 22.88 -8.75
C LYS A 389 -4.21 21.69 -9.08
N ASP A 390 -3.92 21.04 -10.18
CA ASP A 390 -4.73 19.95 -10.74
C ASP A 390 -4.13 18.56 -10.51
N THR A 391 -2.93 18.47 -9.99
CA THR A 391 -2.22 17.20 -9.78
C THR A 391 -2.77 16.48 -8.56
N THR A 392 -3.13 15.22 -8.72
CA THR A 392 -3.59 14.32 -7.65
C THR A 392 -2.63 13.14 -7.49
N THR A 393 -2.85 12.32 -6.48
CA THR A 393 -2.05 11.13 -6.24
C THR A 393 -2.13 10.16 -7.43
N GLY A 394 -0.99 9.71 -7.91
CA GLY A 394 -0.86 8.83 -9.08
C GLY A 394 -0.59 9.56 -10.39
N ASP A 395 -0.69 10.88 -10.42
CA ASP A 395 -0.44 11.65 -11.64
C ASP A 395 1.06 11.73 -11.96
N THR A 396 1.37 11.75 -13.25
CA THR A 396 2.73 11.96 -13.77
C THR A 396 2.94 13.42 -14.14
N LEU A 397 4.06 13.98 -13.68
CA LEU A 397 4.57 15.26 -14.13
C LEU A 397 5.72 15.03 -15.10
N SER A 398 5.75 15.71 -16.23
CA SER A 398 6.77 15.53 -17.24
C SER A 398 7.17 16.83 -17.94
N ASP A 399 8.28 16.74 -18.67
CA ASP A 399 8.71 17.79 -19.57
C ASP A 399 7.63 18.06 -20.63
N PRO A 400 7.27 19.33 -20.92
CA PRO A 400 6.23 19.66 -21.89
C PRO A 400 6.45 19.13 -23.30
N ASP A 401 7.72 19.05 -23.73
CA ASP A 401 8.09 18.64 -25.09
C ASP A 401 8.33 17.12 -25.20
N HIS A 402 8.58 16.45 -24.08
CA HIS A 402 8.87 15.01 -23.99
C HIS A 402 7.95 14.32 -22.97
N GLN A 403 6.66 14.43 -23.21
CA GLN A 403 5.66 13.91 -22.28
C GLN A 403 5.67 12.38 -22.20
N VAL A 404 5.59 11.90 -20.98
CA VAL A 404 5.45 10.47 -20.66
C VAL A 404 4.42 10.29 -19.56
N VAL A 405 3.77 9.13 -19.50
CA VAL A 405 2.93 8.70 -18.39
C VAL A 405 3.60 7.50 -17.75
N LEU A 406 3.91 7.61 -16.47
CA LEU A 406 4.38 6.51 -15.66
C LEU A 406 3.19 5.60 -15.37
N GLU A 407 3.43 4.32 -15.14
CA GLU A 407 2.38 3.36 -14.79
C GLU A 407 1.49 3.92 -13.67
N SER A 408 0.18 3.90 -13.91
CA SER A 408 -0.80 4.38 -12.94
C SER A 408 -0.88 3.44 -11.74
N MET A 409 -1.01 4.00 -10.54
CA MET A 409 -1.33 3.21 -9.35
C MET A 409 -2.78 2.75 -9.42
N THR A 410 -3.00 1.45 -9.27
CA THR A 410 -4.34 0.88 -9.11
C THR A 410 -4.73 0.89 -7.63
N PHE A 411 -5.91 1.40 -7.33
CA PHE A 411 -6.41 1.46 -5.96
C PHE A 411 -7.56 0.48 -5.79
N PRO A 412 -7.60 -0.28 -4.66
CA PRO A 412 -8.70 -1.18 -4.39
C PRO A 412 -10.02 -0.42 -4.18
N GLU A 413 -11.11 -1.04 -4.56
CA GLU A 413 -12.44 -0.49 -4.32
C GLU A 413 -12.80 -0.58 -2.82
N PRO A 414 -13.50 0.44 -2.28
CA PRO A 414 -13.96 0.41 -0.90
C PRO A 414 -14.91 -0.76 -0.63
N VAL A 415 -14.82 -1.32 0.58
CA VAL A 415 -15.60 -2.51 0.98
C VAL A 415 -16.66 -2.22 2.04
N ILE A 416 -16.61 -1.05 2.67
CA ILE A 416 -17.53 -0.62 3.72
C ILE A 416 -18.03 0.78 3.44
N GLU A 417 -19.26 1.06 3.86
CA GLU A 417 -19.88 2.37 3.70
C GLU A 417 -20.65 2.81 4.94
N VAL A 418 -20.75 4.12 5.14
CA VAL A 418 -21.45 4.77 6.23
C VAL A 418 -22.20 5.98 5.72
N ALA A 419 -23.48 6.12 6.10
CA ALA A 419 -24.23 7.34 5.87
C ALA A 419 -23.81 8.44 6.84
N ILE A 420 -23.60 9.65 6.33
CA ILE A 420 -23.27 10.84 7.13
C ILE A 420 -24.29 11.94 6.87
N GLU A 421 -24.87 12.47 7.95
CA GLU A 421 -25.89 13.53 7.90
C GLU A 421 -25.38 14.78 8.65
N PRO A 422 -25.18 15.91 7.97
CA PRO A 422 -24.81 17.15 8.63
C PRO A 422 -25.96 17.63 9.54
N LYS A 423 -25.64 18.17 10.72
CA LYS A 423 -26.66 18.63 11.69
C LYS A 423 -27.33 19.94 11.25
N THR A 424 -26.62 20.79 10.53
CA THR A 424 -27.11 22.10 10.08
C THR A 424 -26.76 22.35 8.61
N LYS A 425 -27.37 23.37 7.99
CA LYS A 425 -27.01 23.80 6.63
C LYS A 425 -25.55 24.29 6.54
N ALA A 426 -25.05 24.93 7.57
CA ALA A 426 -23.65 25.35 7.62
C ALA A 426 -22.70 24.16 7.67
N ASP A 427 -23.08 23.07 8.38
CA ASP A 427 -22.32 21.82 8.40
C ASP A 427 -22.34 21.10 7.04
N GLN A 428 -23.40 21.28 6.26
CA GLN A 428 -23.48 20.68 4.91
C GLN A 428 -22.44 21.29 3.96
N GLU A 429 -22.21 22.61 4.02
CA GLU A 429 -21.18 23.28 3.22
C GLU A 429 -19.78 22.86 3.66
N LYS A 430 -19.55 22.80 4.99
CA LYS A 430 -18.29 22.30 5.58
C LYS A 430 -18.05 20.84 5.21
N LEU A 431 -19.07 19.98 5.26
CA LEU A 431 -18.98 18.59 4.88
C LEU A 431 -18.57 18.43 3.42
N GLY A 432 -19.18 19.20 2.49
CA GLY A 432 -18.79 19.19 1.08
C GLY A 432 -17.31 19.55 0.87
N THR A 433 -16.83 20.57 1.56
CA THR A 433 -15.42 21.00 1.52
C THR A 433 -14.49 19.94 2.13
N ALA A 434 -14.88 19.34 3.26
CA ALA A 434 -14.10 18.28 3.91
C ALA A 434 -13.98 17.04 3.02
N ILE A 435 -15.10 16.59 2.45
CA ILE A 435 -15.15 15.45 1.52
C ILE A 435 -14.22 15.67 0.33
N GLN A 436 -14.31 16.85 -0.30
CA GLN A 436 -13.46 17.15 -1.46
C GLN A 436 -11.99 17.07 -1.11
N LYS A 437 -11.56 17.70 -0.01
CA LYS A 437 -10.16 17.71 0.41
C LYS A 437 -9.66 16.34 0.81
N LEU A 438 -10.45 15.57 1.56
CA LEU A 438 -10.08 14.21 1.96
C LEU A 438 -10.01 13.26 0.77
N ALA A 439 -10.90 13.39 -0.21
CA ALA A 439 -10.84 12.61 -1.46
C ALA A 439 -9.63 12.96 -2.34
N GLU A 440 -9.14 14.19 -2.27
CA GLU A 440 -7.89 14.58 -2.95
C GLU A 440 -6.65 13.93 -2.31
N GLU A 441 -6.68 13.71 -0.98
CA GLU A 441 -5.61 13.06 -0.24
C GLU A 441 -5.65 11.54 -0.37
N ASP A 442 -6.85 10.96 -0.32
CA ASP A 442 -7.08 9.51 -0.26
C ASP A 442 -7.96 9.02 -1.42
N PRO A 443 -7.38 8.39 -2.45
CA PRO A 443 -8.14 7.89 -3.59
C PRO A 443 -9.04 6.68 -3.29
N THR A 444 -8.90 6.03 -2.14
CA THR A 444 -9.82 4.97 -1.69
C THR A 444 -11.02 5.49 -0.93
N PHE A 445 -10.97 6.74 -0.51
CA PHE A 445 -12.13 7.42 0.04
C PHE A 445 -13.06 7.83 -1.08
N ARG A 446 -14.25 7.26 -1.12
CA ARG A 446 -15.27 7.60 -2.09
C ARG A 446 -16.53 8.08 -1.42
N THR A 447 -17.28 8.89 -2.13
CA THR A 447 -18.56 9.42 -1.66
C THR A 447 -19.62 9.27 -2.74
N GLU A 448 -20.83 9.02 -2.29
CA GLU A 448 -22.00 8.90 -3.14
C GLU A 448 -23.15 9.63 -2.47
N GLN A 449 -23.94 10.33 -3.26
CA GLN A 449 -25.17 10.92 -2.78
C GLN A 449 -26.34 10.03 -3.16
N ASN A 450 -27.02 9.48 -2.17
CA ASN A 450 -28.22 8.70 -2.40
C ASN A 450 -29.30 9.63 -2.94
N GLN A 451 -29.69 9.45 -4.19
CA GLN A 451 -30.65 10.31 -4.88
C GLN A 451 -32.06 10.20 -4.30
N GLU A 452 -32.41 9.06 -3.69
CA GLU A 452 -33.73 8.83 -3.10
C GLU A 452 -33.85 9.42 -1.71
N THR A 453 -32.83 9.24 -0.87
CA THR A 453 -32.88 9.69 0.53
C THR A 453 -32.20 11.04 0.75
N GLY A 454 -31.44 11.53 -0.21
CA GLY A 454 -30.61 12.74 -0.09
C GLY A 454 -29.42 12.60 0.85
N GLN A 455 -29.19 11.41 1.39
CA GLN A 455 -28.07 11.14 2.31
C GLN A 455 -26.75 11.08 1.56
N THR A 456 -25.72 11.61 2.18
CA THR A 456 -24.34 11.43 1.73
C THR A 456 -23.78 10.13 2.33
N VAL A 457 -23.32 9.23 1.48
CA VAL A 457 -22.67 7.98 1.86
C VAL A 457 -21.17 8.12 1.63
N ILE A 458 -20.38 7.82 2.65
CA ILE A 458 -18.92 7.75 2.56
C ILE A 458 -18.49 6.28 2.56
N LYS A 459 -17.51 5.95 1.72
CA LYS A 459 -17.03 4.59 1.50
C LYS A 459 -15.53 4.51 1.78
N GLY A 460 -15.08 3.41 2.39
CA GLY A 460 -13.68 3.21 2.76
C GLY A 460 -13.29 1.74 2.85
N MET A 461 -12.04 1.51 3.24
CA MET A 461 -11.41 0.19 3.25
C MET A 461 -11.71 -0.62 4.51
N GLY A 462 -12.18 0.01 5.58
CA GLY A 462 -12.50 -0.65 6.83
C GLY A 462 -13.10 0.31 7.86
N GLU A 463 -13.57 -0.23 8.99
CA GLU A 463 -14.19 0.57 10.06
C GLU A 463 -13.24 1.63 10.59
N LEU A 464 -11.99 1.26 10.86
CA LEU A 464 -10.98 2.19 11.37
C LEU A 464 -10.70 3.32 10.36
N HIS A 465 -10.65 3.00 9.07
CA HIS A 465 -10.46 3.99 8.01
C HIS A 465 -11.59 5.03 8.02
N LEU A 466 -12.86 4.59 8.05
CA LEU A 466 -14.01 5.50 8.09
C LEU A 466 -14.08 6.30 9.40
N ASP A 467 -13.79 5.68 10.54
CA ASP A 467 -13.73 6.37 11.84
C ASP A 467 -12.73 7.51 11.84
N ILE A 468 -11.55 7.29 11.28
CA ILE A 468 -10.51 8.31 11.17
C ILE A 468 -10.94 9.44 10.24
N LEU A 469 -11.54 9.13 9.10
CA LEU A 469 -12.04 10.15 8.17
C LEU A 469 -13.13 11.02 8.80
N VAL A 470 -14.07 10.40 9.52
CA VAL A 470 -15.13 11.12 10.25
C VAL A 470 -14.55 12.01 11.35
N ASP A 471 -13.60 11.50 12.09
CA ASP A 471 -12.92 12.26 13.16
C ASP A 471 -12.11 13.43 12.58
N ARG A 472 -11.45 13.26 11.44
CA ARG A 472 -10.78 14.32 10.70
C ARG A 472 -11.77 15.40 10.22
N MET A 473 -12.94 14.99 9.70
CA MET A 473 -14.00 15.94 9.32
C MET A 473 -14.41 16.80 10.49
N LYS A 474 -14.55 16.21 11.67
CA LYS A 474 -14.89 16.94 12.90
C LYS A 474 -13.77 17.87 13.39
N ARG A 475 -12.54 17.37 13.52
CA ARG A 475 -11.41 18.11 14.12
C ARG A 475 -10.80 19.14 13.17
N GLU A 476 -10.56 18.78 11.92
CA GLU A 476 -9.87 19.65 10.96
C GLU A 476 -10.83 20.61 10.24
N PHE A 477 -12.07 20.18 9.98
CA PHE A 477 -13.05 20.95 9.21
C PHE A 477 -14.23 21.47 10.03
N ASN A 478 -14.28 21.16 11.33
CA ASN A 478 -15.37 21.54 12.23
C ASN A 478 -16.76 21.15 11.71
N VAL A 479 -16.88 19.93 11.18
CA VAL A 479 -18.15 19.36 10.70
C VAL A 479 -18.88 18.67 11.84
N GLU A 480 -20.10 19.13 12.14
CA GLU A 480 -21.03 18.44 13.04
C GLU A 480 -21.99 17.56 12.22
N ALA A 481 -21.90 16.24 12.38
CA ALA A 481 -22.69 15.30 11.62
C ALA A 481 -23.11 14.09 12.48
N ASN A 482 -24.25 13.50 12.12
CA ASN A 482 -24.66 12.17 12.62
C ASN A 482 -24.11 11.11 11.66
N VAL A 483 -23.51 10.07 12.23
CA VAL A 483 -22.93 8.97 11.49
C VAL A 483 -23.75 7.71 11.72
N GLY A 484 -24.17 7.07 10.64
CA GLY A 484 -24.90 5.80 10.68
C GLY A 484 -24.04 4.62 11.09
N LYS A 485 -24.64 3.44 11.13
CA LYS A 485 -23.88 2.20 11.36
C LYS A 485 -23.21 1.76 10.07
N PRO A 486 -22.00 1.16 10.15
CA PRO A 486 -21.34 0.58 8.99
C PRO A 486 -22.21 -0.42 8.24
N GLN A 487 -22.17 -0.36 6.92
CA GLN A 487 -22.86 -1.28 6.01
C GLN A 487 -21.84 -1.93 5.10
N VAL A 488 -22.15 -3.13 4.63
CA VAL A 488 -21.32 -3.82 3.65
C VAL A 488 -21.58 -3.27 2.26
N ALA A 489 -20.54 -3.00 1.50
CA ALA A 489 -20.65 -2.63 0.10
C ALA A 489 -20.77 -3.91 -0.76
N TYR A 490 -22.01 -4.35 -0.99
CA TYR A 490 -22.29 -5.47 -1.90
C TYR A 490 -21.99 -5.11 -3.35
N ARG A 491 -21.79 -6.15 -4.17
CA ARG A 491 -21.64 -6.07 -5.62
C ARG A 491 -22.59 -7.08 -6.28
N GLU A 492 -22.80 -6.91 -7.56
CA GLU A 492 -23.51 -7.89 -8.39
C GLU A 492 -22.56 -8.41 -9.46
N THR A 493 -22.82 -9.62 -9.96
CA THR A 493 -22.10 -10.18 -11.10
C THR A 493 -23.04 -11.09 -11.90
N LEU A 494 -22.60 -11.45 -13.10
CA LEU A 494 -23.34 -12.32 -14.00
C LEU A 494 -22.73 -13.73 -13.98
N ARG A 495 -23.56 -14.77 -14.04
CA ARG A 495 -23.12 -16.17 -14.00
C ARG A 495 -23.33 -16.90 -15.33
N ARG A 496 -24.10 -16.32 -16.25
CA ARG A 496 -24.37 -16.94 -17.55
C ARG A 496 -24.03 -15.98 -18.67
N THR A 497 -23.57 -16.54 -19.77
CA THR A 497 -23.42 -15.83 -21.04
C THR A 497 -24.81 -15.62 -21.67
N VAL A 498 -25.05 -14.41 -22.16
CA VAL A 498 -26.19 -14.05 -23.00
C VAL A 498 -25.65 -13.65 -24.36
N GLU A 499 -25.90 -14.47 -25.36
CA GLU A 499 -25.38 -14.26 -26.70
C GLU A 499 -26.34 -13.39 -27.54
N LYS A 500 -25.76 -12.46 -28.26
CA LYS A 500 -26.41 -11.69 -29.34
C LYS A 500 -27.79 -11.11 -28.96
N TYR A 501 -27.85 -10.44 -27.81
CA TYR A 501 -29.07 -9.78 -27.37
C TYR A 501 -29.31 -8.53 -28.19
N ASP A 502 -30.45 -8.50 -28.90
CA ASP A 502 -30.88 -7.37 -29.72
C ASP A 502 -31.68 -6.38 -28.90
N TYR A 503 -31.35 -5.10 -29.00
CA TYR A 503 -32.14 -4.00 -28.48
C TYR A 503 -32.21 -2.85 -29.47
N THR A 504 -33.43 -2.33 -29.66
CA THR A 504 -33.67 -1.15 -30.51
C THR A 504 -34.28 -0.04 -29.68
N HIS A 505 -33.58 1.07 -29.59
CA HIS A 505 -34.09 2.32 -29.05
C HIS A 505 -34.73 3.11 -30.18
N LYS A 506 -36.03 3.32 -30.10
CA LYS A 506 -36.78 4.12 -31.08
C LYS A 506 -37.75 5.03 -30.33
N LYS A 507 -37.63 6.34 -30.51
CA LYS A 507 -38.53 7.34 -29.95
C LYS A 507 -38.89 8.38 -31.02
N GLN A 508 -40.15 8.58 -31.24
CA GLN A 508 -40.67 9.63 -32.11
C GLN A 508 -41.50 10.59 -31.28
N THR A 509 -41.06 11.82 -31.11
CA THR A 509 -41.79 12.90 -30.47
C THR A 509 -41.63 14.11 -31.36
N GLY A 510 -42.66 14.55 -32.00
CA GLY A 510 -42.88 15.79 -32.74
C GLY A 510 -41.68 16.69 -33.14
N GLY A 511 -40.59 16.13 -33.63
CA GLY A 511 -39.33 16.74 -34.01
C GLY A 511 -38.35 15.69 -34.52
N SER A 512 -37.04 15.87 -34.33
CA SER A 512 -36.05 14.84 -34.67
C SER A 512 -36.25 13.58 -33.81
N GLY A 513 -36.41 12.42 -34.45
CA GLY A 513 -36.56 11.13 -33.80
C GLY A 513 -35.26 10.68 -33.12
N GLN A 514 -35.30 9.59 -32.33
CA GLN A 514 -34.14 8.89 -31.81
C GLN A 514 -34.16 7.45 -32.30
N PHE A 515 -33.06 7.00 -32.85
CA PHE A 515 -32.91 5.61 -33.29
C PHE A 515 -31.50 5.09 -33.02
N ALA A 516 -31.44 3.96 -32.36
CA ALA A 516 -30.21 3.19 -32.23
C ALA A 516 -30.54 1.71 -32.03
N LYS A 517 -29.92 0.84 -32.82
CA LYS A 517 -30.00 -0.62 -32.62
C LYS A 517 -28.63 -1.15 -32.26
N VAL A 518 -28.56 -1.97 -31.21
CA VAL A 518 -27.35 -2.66 -30.78
C VAL A 518 -27.65 -4.13 -30.55
N GLN A 519 -26.69 -4.97 -30.88
CA GLN A 519 -26.68 -6.38 -30.54
C GLN A 519 -25.44 -6.65 -29.70
N ILE A 520 -25.61 -7.08 -28.45
CA ILE A 520 -24.52 -7.30 -27.50
C ILE A 520 -24.51 -8.74 -27.00
N THR A 521 -23.32 -9.23 -26.70
CA THR A 521 -23.08 -10.46 -25.94
C THR A 521 -22.51 -10.07 -24.59
N LEU A 522 -23.05 -10.62 -23.51
CA LEU A 522 -22.51 -10.50 -22.17
C LEU A 522 -21.93 -11.82 -21.73
N GLU A 523 -20.70 -11.79 -21.26
CA GLU A 523 -19.99 -12.95 -20.72
C GLU A 523 -19.52 -12.66 -19.30
N PRO A 524 -19.54 -13.68 -18.39
CA PRO A 524 -18.86 -13.57 -17.12
C PRO A 524 -17.35 -13.34 -17.32
N LEU A 525 -16.79 -12.42 -16.56
CA LEU A 525 -15.36 -12.11 -16.55
C LEU A 525 -14.82 -12.34 -15.13
N GLU A 526 -13.66 -12.96 -15.03
CA GLU A 526 -12.99 -13.07 -13.74
C GLU A 526 -12.52 -11.70 -13.27
N VAL A 527 -12.89 -11.35 -12.04
CA VAL A 527 -12.52 -10.07 -11.43
C VAL A 527 -11.09 -10.17 -10.92
N THR A 528 -10.22 -9.31 -11.43
CA THR A 528 -8.86 -9.12 -10.94
C THR A 528 -8.70 -7.71 -10.39
N PRO A 529 -7.66 -7.38 -9.61
CA PRO A 529 -7.41 -6.02 -9.16
C PRO A 529 -7.33 -4.99 -10.30
N GLU A 530 -6.88 -5.44 -11.48
CA GLU A 530 -6.70 -4.58 -12.65
C GLU A 530 -7.93 -4.53 -13.56
N THR A 531 -8.77 -5.58 -13.55
CA THR A 531 -9.85 -5.71 -14.52
C THR A 531 -11.14 -6.25 -13.89
N SER A 532 -12.16 -5.42 -13.85
CA SER A 532 -13.54 -5.80 -13.46
C SER A 532 -14.54 -5.71 -14.61
N TYR A 533 -14.15 -5.09 -15.72
CA TYR A 533 -14.95 -4.88 -16.91
C TYR A 533 -14.07 -4.90 -18.16
N GLU A 534 -14.59 -5.48 -19.23
CA GLU A 534 -13.96 -5.49 -20.55
C GLU A 534 -15.01 -5.18 -21.61
N PHE A 535 -14.72 -4.26 -22.52
CA PHE A 535 -15.53 -3.98 -23.69
C PHE A 535 -14.81 -4.40 -24.96
N VAL A 536 -15.48 -5.16 -25.82
CA VAL A 536 -14.95 -5.60 -27.11
C VAL A 536 -15.86 -5.13 -28.24
N ASN A 537 -15.26 -4.44 -29.19
CA ASN A 537 -15.94 -4.08 -30.44
C ASN A 537 -15.71 -5.17 -31.49
N ALA A 538 -16.75 -5.91 -31.82
CA ALA A 538 -16.76 -6.95 -32.86
C ALA A 538 -17.60 -6.56 -34.08
N VAL A 539 -18.02 -5.31 -34.21
CA VAL A 539 -18.85 -4.84 -35.34
C VAL A 539 -18.04 -4.85 -36.62
N THR A 540 -18.62 -5.43 -37.67
CA THR A 540 -18.05 -5.47 -39.02
C THR A 540 -18.89 -4.67 -40.00
N GLY A 541 -18.27 -4.18 -41.09
CA GLY A 541 -19.00 -3.51 -42.19
C GLY A 541 -19.58 -2.14 -41.88
N GLY A 542 -19.15 -1.49 -40.78
CA GLY A 542 -19.56 -0.11 -40.45
C GLY A 542 -21.05 0.04 -40.10
N ARG A 543 -21.75 -1.01 -39.72
CA ARG A 543 -23.17 -0.99 -39.34
C ARG A 543 -23.49 -0.11 -38.13
N VAL A 544 -22.55 0.00 -37.21
CA VAL A 544 -22.51 1.01 -36.15
C VAL A 544 -21.39 1.97 -36.51
N PRO A 545 -21.62 3.25 -36.74
CA PRO A 545 -20.59 4.25 -36.97
C PRO A 545 -19.59 4.27 -35.82
N ARG A 546 -18.29 4.40 -36.13
CA ARG A 546 -17.21 4.37 -35.14
C ARG A 546 -17.37 5.40 -34.03
N GLU A 547 -17.94 6.53 -34.35
CA GLU A 547 -18.23 7.63 -33.41
C GLU A 547 -19.23 7.27 -32.32
N TYR A 548 -20.12 6.28 -32.54
CA TYR A 548 -21.15 5.86 -31.58
C TYR A 548 -20.72 4.66 -30.71
N ILE A 549 -19.64 3.96 -31.06
CA ILE A 549 -19.16 2.81 -30.29
C ILE A 549 -18.77 3.18 -28.86
N PRO A 550 -18.02 4.28 -28.61
CA PRO A 550 -17.73 4.72 -27.24
C PRO A 550 -19.00 5.06 -26.45
N SER A 551 -20.06 5.53 -27.11
CA SER A 551 -21.32 5.83 -26.45
C SER A 551 -22.06 4.59 -26.00
N VAL A 552 -21.98 3.49 -26.75
CA VAL A 552 -22.52 2.18 -26.33
C VAL A 552 -21.79 1.67 -25.10
N ASP A 553 -20.46 1.72 -25.08
CA ASP A 553 -19.64 1.33 -23.95
C ASP A 553 -19.95 2.17 -22.69
N ALA A 554 -20.01 3.49 -22.84
CA ALA A 554 -20.39 4.39 -21.76
C ALA A 554 -21.78 4.09 -21.20
N GLY A 555 -22.77 3.78 -22.07
CA GLY A 555 -24.10 3.40 -21.66
C GLY A 555 -24.15 2.08 -20.87
N ILE A 556 -23.36 1.11 -21.26
CA ILE A 556 -23.21 -0.16 -20.53
C ILE A 556 -22.58 0.07 -19.16
N GLN A 557 -21.50 0.83 -19.10
CA GLN A 557 -20.81 1.13 -17.83
C GLN A 557 -21.72 1.91 -16.87
N ASP A 558 -22.45 2.91 -17.35
CA ASP A 558 -23.43 3.64 -16.53
C ASP A 558 -24.51 2.70 -15.98
N ALA A 559 -24.99 1.75 -16.79
CA ALA A 559 -25.99 0.77 -16.37
C ALA A 559 -25.45 -0.21 -15.32
N MET A 560 -24.15 -0.52 -15.37
CA MET A 560 -23.50 -1.40 -14.40
C MET A 560 -23.40 -0.76 -13.01
N GLN A 561 -23.42 0.55 -12.89
CA GLN A 561 -23.36 1.22 -11.58
C GLN A 561 -24.60 0.96 -10.73
N VAL A 562 -25.73 0.66 -11.36
CA VAL A 562 -26.97 0.29 -10.70
C VAL A 562 -27.40 -1.09 -11.19
N GLY A 563 -27.04 -2.12 -10.45
CA GLY A 563 -27.28 -3.51 -10.80
C GLY A 563 -28.76 -3.85 -10.94
N VAL A 564 -29.06 -4.82 -11.78
CA VAL A 564 -30.43 -5.24 -12.12
C VAL A 564 -31.11 -6.10 -11.05
N LEU A 565 -30.36 -6.65 -10.11
CA LEU A 565 -30.86 -7.55 -9.05
C LEU A 565 -31.33 -6.78 -7.82
N ALA A 566 -30.44 -5.96 -7.26
CA ALA A 566 -30.67 -5.23 -6.01
C ALA A 566 -30.15 -3.78 -6.03
N GLY A 567 -29.70 -3.31 -7.18
CA GLY A 567 -29.19 -1.94 -7.34
C GLY A 567 -27.73 -1.74 -6.96
N PHE A 568 -26.98 -2.79 -6.63
CA PHE A 568 -25.56 -2.69 -6.31
C PHE A 568 -24.70 -2.66 -7.59
N PRO A 569 -23.53 -2.01 -7.57
CA PRO A 569 -22.65 -1.98 -8.72
C PRO A 569 -22.29 -3.39 -9.22
N THR A 570 -22.30 -3.57 -10.54
CA THR A 570 -21.98 -4.86 -11.18
C THR A 570 -20.51 -4.91 -11.56
N VAL A 571 -19.87 -6.04 -11.33
CA VAL A 571 -18.48 -6.33 -11.68
C VAL A 571 -18.36 -7.67 -12.40
N GLY A 572 -17.22 -7.92 -13.05
CA GLY A 572 -16.98 -9.20 -13.71
C GLY A 572 -17.79 -9.40 -14.97
N VAL A 573 -17.88 -8.40 -15.82
CA VAL A 573 -18.63 -8.43 -17.07
C VAL A 573 -17.73 -8.13 -18.25
N LYS A 574 -17.78 -9.00 -19.26
CA LYS A 574 -17.26 -8.75 -20.60
C LYS A 574 -18.44 -8.47 -21.53
N ALA A 575 -18.47 -7.27 -22.08
CA ALA A 575 -19.49 -6.84 -23.03
C ALA A 575 -18.90 -6.82 -24.45
N ILE A 576 -19.53 -7.50 -25.38
CA ILE A 576 -19.12 -7.57 -26.78
C ILE A 576 -20.21 -6.92 -27.62
N LEU A 577 -19.90 -5.81 -28.30
CA LEU A 577 -20.79 -5.23 -29.29
C LEU A 577 -20.61 -6.01 -30.60
N VAL A 578 -21.60 -6.83 -30.95
CA VAL A 578 -21.52 -7.77 -32.08
C VAL A 578 -22.01 -7.13 -33.38
N ASP A 579 -23.14 -6.42 -33.32
CA ASP A 579 -23.79 -5.80 -34.47
C ASP A 579 -24.68 -4.64 -34.04
N GLY A 580 -25.27 -3.95 -34.98
CA GLY A 580 -26.21 -2.88 -34.74
C GLY A 580 -26.71 -2.23 -36.04
N ALA A 581 -27.46 -1.15 -35.89
CA ALA A 581 -27.89 -0.35 -37.01
C ALA A 581 -28.08 1.12 -36.59
N SER A 582 -27.80 2.03 -37.48
CA SER A 582 -28.01 3.47 -37.33
C SER A 582 -29.01 3.97 -38.37
N HIS A 583 -29.56 5.13 -38.10
CA HIS A 583 -30.41 5.87 -39.04
C HIS A 583 -29.78 7.21 -39.35
N ASP A 584 -29.71 7.60 -40.61
CA ASP A 584 -28.94 8.75 -41.10
C ASP A 584 -29.33 10.10 -40.43
N VAL A 585 -30.56 10.23 -39.95
CA VAL A 585 -31.07 11.47 -39.35
C VAL A 585 -31.32 11.35 -37.85
N ASP A 586 -31.77 10.18 -37.38
CA ASP A 586 -32.30 10.00 -36.01
C ASP A 586 -31.29 9.34 -35.06
N SER A 587 -30.12 8.98 -35.53
CA SER A 587 -29.06 8.42 -34.69
C SER A 587 -28.18 9.52 -34.10
N SER A 588 -27.81 9.32 -32.84
CA SER A 588 -26.94 10.23 -32.08
C SER A 588 -26.16 9.45 -31.02
N GLU A 589 -25.10 10.05 -30.46
CA GLU A 589 -24.36 9.50 -29.33
C GLU A 589 -25.29 9.18 -28.15
N MET A 590 -26.23 10.07 -27.85
CA MET A 590 -27.22 9.87 -26.80
C MET A 590 -28.12 8.66 -27.05
N ALA A 591 -28.60 8.49 -28.29
CA ALA A 591 -29.46 7.36 -28.67
C ALA A 591 -28.70 6.02 -28.50
N PHE A 592 -27.43 5.95 -28.90
CA PHE A 592 -26.58 4.76 -28.70
C PHE A 592 -26.20 4.53 -27.25
N LYS A 593 -25.99 5.58 -26.47
CA LYS A 593 -25.78 5.47 -25.03
C LYS A 593 -26.99 4.85 -24.32
N ILE A 594 -28.18 5.32 -24.64
CA ILE A 594 -29.42 4.76 -24.11
C ILE A 594 -29.64 3.32 -24.59
N ALA A 595 -29.39 3.03 -25.87
CA ALA A 595 -29.51 1.68 -26.41
C ALA A 595 -28.52 0.70 -25.72
N GLY A 596 -27.28 1.09 -25.51
CA GLY A 596 -26.30 0.30 -24.78
C GLY A 596 -26.70 0.03 -23.33
N SER A 597 -27.18 1.05 -22.63
CA SER A 597 -27.68 0.95 -21.26
C SER A 597 -28.87 -0.02 -21.15
N MET A 598 -29.85 0.13 -21.99
CA MET A 598 -31.05 -0.71 -21.96
C MET A 598 -30.80 -2.14 -22.41
N ALA A 599 -29.99 -2.32 -23.46
CA ALA A 599 -29.54 -3.64 -23.91
C ALA A 599 -28.85 -4.40 -22.80
N TYR A 600 -27.91 -3.74 -22.09
CA TYR A 600 -27.24 -4.32 -20.96
C TYR A 600 -28.21 -4.74 -19.84
N LYS A 601 -29.12 -3.85 -19.43
CA LYS A 601 -30.09 -4.12 -18.35
C LYS A 601 -30.97 -5.33 -18.66
N GLU A 602 -31.44 -5.44 -19.87
CA GLU A 602 -32.31 -6.55 -20.29
C GLU A 602 -31.54 -7.86 -20.44
N ALA A 603 -30.33 -7.82 -21.01
CA ALA A 603 -29.47 -8.98 -21.13
C ALA A 603 -28.97 -9.47 -19.78
N ALA A 604 -28.59 -8.56 -18.89
CA ALA A 604 -28.10 -8.89 -17.55
C ALA A 604 -29.15 -9.60 -16.70
N ARG A 605 -30.43 -9.24 -16.82
CA ARG A 605 -31.51 -9.97 -16.13
C ARG A 605 -31.62 -11.43 -16.55
N LYS A 606 -31.21 -11.75 -17.78
CA LYS A 606 -31.19 -13.14 -18.31
C LYS A 606 -29.88 -13.86 -18.03
N ALA A 607 -28.85 -13.16 -17.59
CA ALA A 607 -27.52 -13.68 -17.35
C ALA A 607 -27.33 -14.28 -15.95
N ASN A 608 -28.42 -14.61 -15.24
CA ASN A 608 -28.37 -15.09 -13.86
C ASN A 608 -27.55 -14.19 -12.93
N PRO A 609 -28.00 -12.96 -12.67
CA PRO A 609 -27.31 -12.06 -11.78
C PRO A 609 -27.34 -12.58 -10.33
N VAL A 610 -26.22 -12.45 -9.64
CA VAL A 610 -26.03 -12.87 -8.23
C VAL A 610 -25.37 -11.76 -7.44
N LEU A 611 -25.58 -11.77 -6.11
CA LEU A 611 -24.91 -10.87 -5.19
C LEU A 611 -23.54 -11.41 -4.80
N LEU A 612 -22.57 -10.49 -4.68
CA LEU A 612 -21.25 -10.72 -4.12
C LEU A 612 -21.11 -9.97 -2.81
N GLU A 613 -20.45 -10.60 -1.86
CA GLU A 613 -20.06 -10.00 -0.57
C GLU A 613 -18.54 -10.05 -0.40
N PRO A 614 -17.92 -9.05 0.31
CA PRO A 614 -16.52 -9.10 0.63
C PRO A 614 -16.24 -10.20 1.66
N LEU A 615 -15.26 -11.04 1.36
CA LEU A 615 -14.66 -11.99 2.29
C LEU A 615 -13.41 -11.38 2.90
N MET A 616 -13.29 -11.54 4.21
CA MET A 616 -12.12 -11.12 4.96
C MET A 616 -11.25 -12.32 5.31
N ALA A 617 -9.95 -12.21 5.05
CA ALA A 617 -8.97 -13.13 5.61
C ALA A 617 -8.74 -12.77 7.07
N VAL A 618 -9.20 -13.63 7.96
CA VAL A 618 -9.15 -13.44 9.42
C VAL A 618 -8.09 -14.38 10.00
N GLU A 619 -7.21 -13.83 10.81
CA GLU A 619 -6.29 -14.62 11.63
C GLU A 619 -6.55 -14.34 13.10
N VAL A 620 -6.76 -15.38 13.88
CA VAL A 620 -6.95 -15.31 15.34
C VAL A 620 -5.80 -16.02 16.01
N ARG A 621 -5.15 -15.34 16.94
CA ARG A 621 -4.12 -15.90 17.81
C ARG A 621 -4.69 -16.07 19.20
N THR A 622 -4.70 -17.29 19.69
CA THR A 622 -5.36 -17.66 20.95
C THR A 622 -4.55 -18.71 21.70
N PRO A 623 -4.62 -18.73 23.05
CA PRO A 623 -4.18 -19.89 23.81
C PRO A 623 -4.95 -21.15 23.40
N GLU A 624 -4.32 -22.31 23.49
CA GLU A 624 -4.90 -23.59 23.09
C GLU A 624 -6.26 -23.89 23.76
N GLU A 625 -6.42 -23.49 25.00
CA GLU A 625 -7.67 -23.70 25.77
C GLU A 625 -8.91 -23.05 25.15
N TYR A 626 -8.75 -21.97 24.37
CA TYR A 626 -9.85 -21.25 23.72
C TYR A 626 -9.96 -21.53 22.21
N MET A 627 -9.08 -22.36 21.64
CA MET A 627 -9.07 -22.64 20.20
C MET A 627 -10.42 -23.21 19.71
N GLY A 628 -11.02 -24.10 20.48
CA GLY A 628 -12.32 -24.67 20.14
C GLY A 628 -13.43 -23.63 20.08
N ASP A 629 -13.46 -22.72 21.04
CA ASP A 629 -14.45 -21.63 21.08
C ASP A 629 -14.25 -20.64 19.92
N VAL A 630 -13.00 -20.34 19.58
CA VAL A 630 -12.66 -19.49 18.43
C VAL A 630 -13.11 -20.11 17.12
N ILE A 631 -12.82 -21.38 16.88
CA ILE A 631 -13.24 -22.12 15.69
C ILE A 631 -14.76 -22.19 15.59
N GLY A 632 -15.43 -22.53 16.71
CA GLY A 632 -16.89 -22.57 16.79
C GLY A 632 -17.54 -21.24 16.45
N ASP A 633 -16.97 -20.15 16.95
CA ASP A 633 -17.45 -18.78 16.67
C ASP A 633 -17.26 -18.38 15.21
N LEU A 634 -16.07 -18.61 14.66
CA LEU A 634 -15.80 -18.34 13.24
C LEU A 634 -16.72 -19.14 12.31
N ASN A 635 -16.96 -20.41 12.61
CA ASN A 635 -17.90 -21.22 11.84
C ASN A 635 -19.34 -20.69 11.95
N SER A 636 -19.76 -20.22 13.12
CA SER A 636 -21.09 -19.60 13.30
C SER A 636 -21.27 -18.32 12.49
N ARG A 637 -20.18 -17.65 12.15
CA ARG A 637 -20.11 -16.45 11.30
C ARG A 637 -19.94 -16.76 9.82
N ARG A 638 -20.33 -17.94 9.37
CA ARG A 638 -20.15 -18.43 8.00
C ARG A 638 -18.66 -18.48 7.56
N GLY A 639 -17.75 -18.54 8.51
CA GLY A 639 -16.32 -18.62 8.25
C GLY A 639 -15.91 -19.98 7.71
N GLN A 640 -14.92 -19.97 6.83
CA GLN A 640 -14.27 -21.18 6.32
C GLN A 640 -12.85 -21.23 6.86
N ILE A 641 -12.58 -22.19 7.74
CA ILE A 641 -11.25 -22.38 8.33
C ILE A 641 -10.29 -22.84 7.22
N GLN A 642 -9.21 -22.11 7.05
CA GLN A 642 -8.18 -22.38 6.05
C GLN A 642 -7.01 -23.17 6.63
N SER A 643 -6.52 -22.76 7.79
CA SER A 643 -5.41 -23.44 8.47
C SER A 643 -5.47 -23.23 9.98
N MET A 644 -4.79 -24.14 10.68
CA MET A 644 -4.53 -24.05 12.12
C MET A 644 -3.07 -24.40 12.33
N GLU A 645 -2.34 -23.52 13.00
CA GLU A 645 -0.90 -23.64 13.18
C GLU A 645 -0.53 -23.43 14.67
N ASP A 646 0.59 -24.02 15.06
CA ASP A 646 1.21 -23.78 16.35
C ASP A 646 2.37 -22.78 16.16
N ALA A 647 2.30 -21.69 16.89
CA ALA A 647 3.34 -20.66 16.84
C ALA A 647 3.76 -20.30 18.26
N SER A 648 4.88 -20.85 18.73
CA SER A 648 5.47 -20.54 20.05
C SER A 648 4.51 -20.65 21.24
N GLY A 649 3.68 -21.71 21.28
CA GLY A 649 2.70 -21.94 22.34
C GLY A 649 1.40 -21.16 22.21
N VAL A 650 1.20 -20.51 21.08
CA VAL A 650 -0.06 -19.84 20.70
C VAL A 650 -0.65 -20.55 19.48
N LYS A 651 -1.93 -20.82 19.50
CA LYS A 651 -2.63 -21.36 18.33
C LYS A 651 -3.04 -20.24 17.39
N VAL A 652 -2.75 -20.43 16.11
CA VAL A 652 -3.12 -19.49 15.05
C VAL A 652 -4.18 -20.12 14.18
N VAL A 653 -5.37 -19.53 14.15
CA VAL A 653 -6.50 -19.96 13.33
C VAL A 653 -6.70 -18.97 12.21
N ARG A 654 -6.64 -19.44 10.97
CA ARG A 654 -6.91 -18.63 9.78
C ARG A 654 -8.22 -19.05 9.15
N ALA A 655 -9.05 -18.07 8.82
CA ALA A 655 -10.36 -18.31 8.21
C ALA A 655 -10.72 -17.21 7.22
N ASN A 656 -11.53 -17.54 6.21
CA ASN A 656 -12.19 -16.56 5.37
C ASN A 656 -13.62 -16.38 5.88
N VAL A 657 -13.96 -15.16 6.27
CA VAL A 657 -15.25 -14.82 6.89
C VAL A 657 -15.87 -13.63 6.16
N PRO A 658 -17.19 -13.67 5.86
CA PRO A 658 -17.87 -12.51 5.28
C PRO A 658 -17.79 -11.28 6.19
N LEU A 659 -17.52 -10.12 5.62
CA LEU A 659 -17.39 -8.87 6.38
C LEU A 659 -18.64 -8.56 7.21
N SER A 660 -19.83 -8.87 6.68
CA SER A 660 -21.11 -8.66 7.39
C SER A 660 -21.18 -9.36 8.74
N GLU A 661 -20.47 -10.47 8.90
CA GLU A 661 -20.43 -11.27 10.12
C GLU A 661 -19.33 -10.85 11.12
N MET A 662 -18.45 -9.93 10.68
CA MET A 662 -17.29 -9.51 11.48
C MET A 662 -17.52 -8.24 12.29
N PHE A 663 -18.62 -7.51 12.07
CA PHE A 663 -18.93 -6.34 12.87
C PHE A 663 -19.10 -6.71 14.35
N GLY A 664 -18.36 -6.00 15.22
CA GLY A 664 -18.38 -6.26 16.65
C GLY A 664 -17.59 -7.50 17.12
N TYR A 665 -16.91 -8.19 16.23
CA TYR A 665 -16.18 -9.43 16.54
C TYR A 665 -15.17 -9.30 17.69
N ILE A 666 -14.49 -8.15 17.81
CA ILE A 666 -13.53 -7.92 18.89
C ILE A 666 -14.14 -8.07 20.29
N GLY A 667 -15.38 -7.60 20.47
CA GLY A 667 -16.11 -7.74 21.73
C GLY A 667 -16.40 -9.20 22.08
N ASP A 668 -16.89 -9.94 21.08
CA ASP A 668 -17.22 -11.36 21.25
C ASP A 668 -15.98 -12.21 21.48
N LEU A 669 -14.90 -11.96 20.74
CA LEU A 669 -13.63 -12.63 20.92
C LEU A 669 -13.06 -12.43 22.33
N ARG A 670 -13.05 -11.18 22.82
CA ARG A 670 -12.58 -10.86 24.17
C ARG A 670 -13.42 -11.55 25.24
N SER A 671 -14.74 -11.57 25.06
CA SER A 671 -15.64 -12.25 26.00
C SER A 671 -15.38 -13.75 26.09
N LYS A 672 -15.19 -14.42 24.93
CA LYS A 672 -14.98 -15.86 24.86
C LYS A 672 -13.59 -16.32 25.28
N THR A 673 -12.60 -15.45 25.18
CA THR A 673 -11.18 -15.77 25.44
C THR A 673 -10.60 -15.05 26.66
N SER A 674 -11.45 -14.46 27.49
CA SER A 674 -11.02 -13.68 28.65
C SER A 674 -10.00 -12.59 28.33
N GLY A 675 -10.14 -12.00 27.15
CA GLY A 675 -9.22 -10.95 26.63
C GLY A 675 -7.84 -11.46 26.17
N ARG A 676 -7.63 -12.77 26.11
CA ARG A 676 -6.30 -13.36 25.79
C ARG A 676 -6.07 -13.58 24.31
N ALA A 677 -7.11 -13.60 23.49
CA ALA A 677 -6.96 -13.71 22.04
C ALA A 677 -6.90 -12.34 21.38
N VAL A 678 -6.15 -12.29 20.29
CA VAL A 678 -6.06 -11.15 19.38
C VAL A 678 -6.41 -11.62 17.99
N TYR A 679 -6.95 -10.72 17.16
CA TYR A 679 -7.20 -11.01 15.75
C TYR A 679 -6.76 -9.88 14.85
N SER A 680 -6.52 -10.23 13.61
CA SER A 680 -6.38 -9.30 12.49
C SER A 680 -7.29 -9.77 11.37
N MET A 681 -7.77 -8.84 10.56
CA MET A 681 -8.48 -9.17 9.34
C MET A 681 -8.12 -8.20 8.22
N GLN A 682 -8.17 -8.69 6.99
CA GLN A 682 -7.95 -7.91 5.79
C GLN A 682 -8.87 -8.38 4.69
N PHE A 683 -9.17 -7.50 3.73
CA PHE A 683 -9.93 -7.89 2.55
C PHE A 683 -9.17 -8.95 1.75
N ASP A 684 -9.85 -10.04 1.41
CA ASP A 684 -9.31 -11.11 0.57
C ASP A 684 -9.92 -11.07 -0.83
N SER A 685 -11.22 -11.24 -0.94
CA SER A 685 -11.91 -11.36 -2.21
C SER A 685 -13.41 -11.10 -2.08
N TYR A 686 -14.10 -11.03 -3.21
CA TYR A 686 -15.55 -11.10 -3.26
C TYR A 686 -16.02 -12.54 -3.51
N ALA A 687 -17.04 -12.97 -2.80
CA ALA A 687 -17.66 -14.27 -2.96
C ALA A 687 -19.18 -14.15 -3.12
N GLU A 688 -19.78 -15.14 -3.76
CA GLU A 688 -21.22 -15.21 -3.93
C GLU A 688 -21.93 -15.38 -2.60
N VAL A 689 -22.94 -14.54 -2.35
CA VAL A 689 -23.77 -14.60 -1.15
C VAL A 689 -24.68 -15.83 -1.22
N PRO A 690 -24.80 -16.64 -0.14
CA PRO A 690 -25.74 -17.76 -0.10
C PRO A 690 -27.18 -17.30 -0.41
N LYS A 691 -27.92 -18.10 -1.15
CA LYS A 691 -29.25 -17.74 -1.67
C LYS A 691 -30.21 -17.17 -0.61
N ALA A 692 -30.29 -17.80 0.55
CA ALA A 692 -31.18 -17.36 1.64
C ALA A 692 -30.82 -15.94 2.14
N VAL A 693 -29.54 -15.66 2.29
CA VAL A 693 -29.05 -14.34 2.72
C VAL A 693 -29.21 -13.31 1.59
N ALA A 694 -28.97 -13.73 0.34
CA ALA A 694 -29.14 -12.88 -0.82
C ALA A 694 -30.60 -12.42 -0.97
N ASP A 695 -31.56 -13.32 -0.77
CA ASP A 695 -32.99 -13.01 -0.84
C ASP A 695 -33.40 -11.95 0.20
N GLU A 696 -32.89 -12.03 1.43
CA GLU A 696 -33.12 -11.00 2.46
C GLU A 696 -32.53 -9.63 2.07
N ILE A 697 -31.32 -9.62 1.52
CA ILE A 697 -30.65 -8.38 1.10
C ILE A 697 -31.44 -7.74 -0.05
N VAL A 698 -31.88 -8.54 -1.03
CA VAL A 698 -32.67 -8.06 -2.16
C VAL A 698 -34.01 -7.49 -1.71
N GLN A 699 -34.71 -8.13 -0.76
CA GLN A 699 -35.95 -7.61 -0.21
C GLN A 699 -35.74 -6.28 0.50
N LYS A 700 -34.74 -6.18 1.36
CA LYS A 700 -34.39 -4.94 2.05
C LYS A 700 -34.02 -3.81 1.09
N SER A 701 -33.34 -4.10 -0.02
CA SER A 701 -32.96 -3.10 -1.03
C SER A 701 -34.16 -2.58 -1.81
N LYS A 702 -35.24 -3.38 -1.93
CA LYS A 702 -36.47 -3.01 -2.61
C LYS A 702 -37.49 -2.31 -1.68
N GLY A 703 -37.17 -2.15 -0.41
CA GLY A 703 -38.03 -1.46 0.57
C GLY A 703 -39.21 -2.31 1.04
N GLU A 704 -39.14 -3.63 0.93
CA GLU A 704 -40.14 -4.60 1.43
C GLU A 704 -39.69 -5.20 2.80
#